data_dc96cfffa87a86aeff6c22eaff28a04b
#
_entry.id   dc96cfffa87a86aeff6c22eaff28a04b
#
_cell.length_a   1.000
_cell.length_b   1.000
_cell.length_c   1.000
_cell.angle_alpha   90.00
_cell.angle_beta   90.00
_cell.angle_gamma   90.00
#
_symmetry.space_group_name_H-M   'P 1'
#
loop_
_entity.id
_entity.type
_entity.pdbx_description
1 polymer ?
#
loop_
_entity_poly.entity_id
_entity_poly.type
_entity_poly.pdbx_seq_one_letter_code
_entity_poly.pdbx_strand_id
1 'polypeptide(L)'
;MINRKIVIIILALVLLMAGPYAFGRMKEGHGQTSWVNDPFFKPAATLPNTQNCSHRVGNVFLTITNYGFFGSKFWQSQLREEYCSYTSDPDPLGDLAPSFEFPAGSGINYLFQGALWFAAIVEDDTLCSVGADGWQWIEEMYPADAPDGGLEQKSNRQGSIYYDPDAISEQDYYAVYTDTALDDASIVPVDPVDNRKHKPMYLEVNQRSYSWSYKYAEDFILIDFMLRNIGLKTIRKAYMGLYIDADIWDGVANPEGYKDDYSGYLPTYQILPGVDFDYPINIAWTADNDGDPVGNAAFDQASPIGVAGTRVVRSPIKDLQYSFNWWVSNGDNVAYDWGPMMADNYRDYGTGGLGTPEGDRNKYYILSNSEFDYDQLYSTVDYSDQGWLPPPSSDLATDLADGFDTRYLFSFGPLNLEPADSLLITIAYVAGDNFHVKPYDFRQHYKADNPGAFYEHLDFRDLALNASWAAWIYDNPGVDTDTDGIRGEVYVTEDGDSIWYAGDGVPDFTGPPPPPAPILRYSAVPGQVTVSWNGQHTEEYLDPFSKKIDFEGYRVYMSDELVKESFALLTSADLLDYNRYTWNAGRGEWQLREFPLSPDSLEKLYGENFDPLEYDKNNPYTDQAGNLYYFETVDWNRSLGVNIGEIQKTYQKEIDAGTVTDSIGIYQYPDNYVQEGDTVYHKYWEYNYTLDNLLPSKEKFFAVTAFDFGNPENELEPLET
;
A
#
# COMPACT_ATOMS: atom_id res chain seq x y z
N MET A 1 54.19 -28.34 -6.01
CA MET A 1 54.28 -26.89 -5.76
C MET A 1 53.27 -26.21 -6.68
N ILE A 2 52.05 -26.14 -6.26
CA ILE A 2 50.98 -25.47 -7.01
C ILE A 2 50.97 -24.00 -6.61
N ASN A 3 51.03 -23.19 -7.60
CA ASN A 3 51.37 -21.78 -7.54
C ASN A 3 50.30 -20.95 -6.78
N ARG A 4 50.64 -20.43 -5.61
CA ARG A 4 49.81 -19.61 -4.74
C ARG A 4 49.10 -18.41 -5.44
N LYS A 5 49.58 -18.04 -6.63
CA LYS A 5 48.96 -16.94 -7.43
C LYS A 5 47.72 -17.35 -8.19
N ILE A 6 47.54 -18.64 -8.48
CA ILE A 6 46.33 -19.15 -9.18
C ILE A 6 45.16 -19.29 -8.21
N VAL A 7 45.43 -19.63 -6.93
CA VAL A 7 44.37 -19.75 -5.90
C VAL A 7 43.78 -18.37 -5.53
N ILE A 8 44.58 -17.31 -5.57
CA ILE A 8 44.12 -15.95 -5.27
C ILE A 8 43.27 -15.39 -6.42
N ILE A 9 43.57 -15.77 -7.68
CA ILE A 9 42.76 -15.33 -8.85
C ILE A 9 41.47 -16.11 -8.91
N ILE A 10 41.41 -17.37 -8.53
CA ILE A 10 40.15 -18.15 -8.46
C ILE A 10 39.27 -17.69 -7.30
N LEU A 11 39.85 -17.32 -6.14
CA LEU A 11 39.04 -16.70 -5.06
C LEU A 11 38.56 -15.30 -5.40
N ALA A 12 39.28 -14.54 -6.20
CA ALA A 12 38.83 -13.22 -6.66
C ALA A 12 37.76 -13.32 -7.77
N LEU A 13 37.78 -14.39 -8.58
CA LEU A 13 36.74 -14.64 -9.58
C LEU A 13 35.47 -15.25 -8.98
N VAL A 14 35.56 -16.04 -7.92
CA VAL A 14 34.41 -16.56 -7.18
C VAL A 14 33.73 -15.46 -6.36
N LEU A 15 34.45 -14.44 -5.92
CA LEU A 15 33.91 -13.23 -5.27
C LEU A 15 33.33 -12.22 -6.29
N LEU A 16 33.61 -12.39 -7.60
CA LEU A 16 33.06 -11.57 -8.68
C LEU A 16 31.86 -12.24 -9.39
N MET A 17 31.59 -13.51 -9.10
CA MET A 17 30.44 -14.25 -9.64
C MET A 17 29.33 -14.47 -8.60
N ALA A 18 29.51 -14.05 -7.38
CA ALA A 18 28.45 -13.82 -6.41
C ALA A 18 27.92 -12.39 -6.61
N GLY A 19 27.48 -12.09 -7.78
CA GLY A 19 26.75 -10.88 -8.09
C GLY A 19 25.25 -11.15 -7.97
N PRO A 20 24.53 -10.15 -7.84
CA PRO A 20 23.83 -9.55 -6.73
C PRO A 20 22.36 -9.94 -6.78
N TYR A 21 22.01 -10.99 -6.05
CA TYR A 21 20.66 -11.10 -5.52
C TYR A 21 20.70 -10.80 -4.00
N ALA A 22 21.40 -9.74 -3.63
CA ALA A 22 21.20 -9.07 -2.38
C ALA A 22 20.26 -7.90 -2.65
N PHE A 23 18.98 -8.20 -2.78
CA PHE A 23 17.94 -7.21 -2.75
C PHE A 23 18.08 -6.38 -1.48
N GLY A 24 18.00 -5.12 -1.67
CA GLY A 24 17.66 -4.03 -0.78
C GLY A 24 17.77 -4.28 0.72
N ARG A 25 18.86 -4.82 1.22
CA ARG A 25 19.29 -4.35 2.52
C ARG A 25 19.39 -2.84 2.37
N MET A 26 18.48 -2.11 3.00
CA MET A 26 18.84 -0.75 3.38
C MET A 26 20.25 -0.87 3.90
N LYS A 27 21.24 -0.39 3.14
CA LYS A 27 22.55 -0.18 3.70
C LYS A 27 22.30 0.77 4.85
N GLU A 28 22.32 0.25 6.07
CA GLU A 28 22.75 1.06 7.20
C GLU A 28 24.05 1.70 6.74
N GLY A 29 23.98 2.90 6.16
CA GLY A 29 25.18 3.53 5.65
C GLY A 29 25.13 4.24 4.32
N HIS A 30 23.99 4.48 3.70
CA HIS A 30 23.89 5.61 2.78
C HIS A 30 23.59 6.85 3.60
N GLY A 31 24.64 7.40 4.18
CA GLY A 31 24.55 8.57 4.98
C GLY A 31 25.51 8.59 6.15
N GLN A 32 26.60 7.84 6.12
CA GLN A 32 27.81 8.40 6.71
C GLN A 32 28.31 9.47 5.74
N THR A 33 27.46 10.46 5.48
CA THR A 33 27.90 11.76 5.08
C THR A 33 28.78 12.28 6.20
N SER A 34 29.77 13.06 5.85
CA SER A 34 30.78 13.70 6.69
C SER A 34 30.28 14.53 7.90
N TRP A 35 29.00 14.45 8.23
CA TRP A 35 28.32 15.17 9.31
C TRP A 35 28.64 14.67 10.72
N VAL A 36 29.12 13.44 10.88
CA VAL A 36 29.44 12.85 12.20
C VAL A 36 30.57 13.59 12.92
N ASN A 37 31.25 14.49 12.25
CA ASN A 37 32.41 15.23 12.81
C ASN A 37 32.28 16.75 12.79
N ASP A 38 31.12 17.31 12.46
CA ASP A 38 30.93 18.76 12.64
C ASP A 38 30.22 19.04 13.98
N PRO A 39 30.97 19.48 15.03
CA PRO A 39 30.38 19.81 16.32
C PRO A 39 29.55 21.11 16.29
N PHE A 40 29.41 21.74 15.11
CA PHE A 40 28.68 22.99 14.95
C PHE A 40 27.73 22.91 13.75
N PHE A 41 26.62 22.20 13.92
CA PHE A 41 25.50 22.39 13.04
C PHE A 41 25.12 23.88 13.06
N LYS A 42 25.22 24.54 11.93
CA LYS A 42 24.77 25.92 11.80
C LYS A 42 23.33 25.87 11.34
N PRO A 43 22.40 26.55 12.02
CA PRO A 43 21.06 26.79 11.48
C PRO A 43 21.19 27.38 10.08
N ALA A 44 20.30 27.00 9.18
CA ALA A 44 20.28 27.58 7.84
C ALA A 44 20.18 29.08 7.91
N ALA A 45 21.11 29.81 7.26
CA ALA A 45 21.15 31.27 7.28
C ALA A 45 20.20 31.92 6.25
N THR A 46 19.56 31.07 5.41
CA THR A 46 18.57 31.46 4.39
C THR A 46 17.47 30.43 4.40
N LEU A 47 16.23 30.86 4.16
CA LEU A 47 15.10 29.97 4.00
C LEU A 47 15.41 28.91 2.95
N PRO A 48 15.31 27.63 3.30
CA PRO A 48 15.44 26.57 2.35
C PRO A 48 14.33 26.67 1.31
N ASN A 49 14.60 26.22 0.09
CA ASN A 49 13.63 26.20 -0.97
C ASN A 49 12.62 25.05 -0.71
N THR A 50 11.42 25.37 -0.28
CA THR A 50 10.32 24.42 -0.16
C THR A 50 9.93 23.91 -1.53
N GLN A 51 9.77 22.59 -1.67
CA GLN A 51 9.42 21.91 -2.90
C GLN A 51 8.26 20.93 -2.66
N ASN A 52 7.48 20.70 -3.68
CA ASN A 52 6.44 19.69 -3.67
C ASN A 52 6.45 18.87 -4.98
N CYS A 53 6.04 17.61 -4.88
CA CYS A 53 5.89 16.71 -6.01
C CYS A 53 4.74 15.77 -5.74
N SER A 54 4.11 15.25 -6.80
CA SER A 54 2.95 14.38 -6.66
C SER A 54 3.25 12.97 -7.10
N HIS A 55 2.84 12.00 -6.29
CA HIS A 55 2.66 10.62 -6.73
C HIS A 55 1.51 10.55 -7.72
N ARG A 56 1.74 9.91 -8.88
CA ARG A 56 0.76 9.78 -9.97
C ARG A 56 0.86 8.45 -10.70
N VAL A 57 1.40 7.43 -10.06
CA VAL A 57 1.62 6.12 -10.68
C VAL A 57 0.47 5.16 -10.40
N GLY A 58 -0.01 5.11 -9.15
CA GLY A 58 -1.13 4.26 -8.75
C GLY A 58 -2.50 4.88 -9.01
N ASN A 59 -3.50 4.37 -8.33
CA ASN A 59 -4.87 4.86 -8.33
C ASN A 59 -5.12 5.95 -7.27
N VAL A 60 -4.10 6.28 -6.48
CA VAL A 60 -4.08 7.40 -5.52
C VAL A 60 -3.06 8.42 -5.97
N PHE A 61 -3.47 9.69 -6.11
CA PHE A 61 -2.57 10.80 -6.36
C PHE A 61 -2.38 11.63 -5.09
N LEU A 62 -1.16 11.77 -4.65
CA LEU A 62 -0.83 12.53 -3.43
C LEU A 62 0.37 13.45 -3.64
N THR A 63 0.19 14.71 -3.31
CA THR A 63 1.30 15.67 -3.25
C THR A 63 2.04 15.52 -1.92
N ILE A 64 3.35 15.42 -2.01
CA ILE A 64 4.28 15.38 -0.89
C ILE A 64 5.23 16.56 -0.94
N THR A 65 5.82 16.91 0.19
CA THR A 65 6.76 18.04 0.30
C THR A 65 8.06 17.63 0.99
N ASN A 66 9.03 18.51 0.96
CA ASN A 66 10.30 18.38 1.66
C ASN A 66 10.34 19.08 3.03
N TYR A 67 9.18 19.27 3.69
CA TYR A 67 9.07 19.92 5.00
C TYR A 67 8.02 19.30 5.93
N GLY A 68 7.69 18.01 5.74
CA GLY A 68 6.82 17.27 6.65
C GLY A 68 5.33 17.52 6.47
N PHE A 69 4.95 18.16 5.37
CA PHE A 69 3.58 18.38 4.93
C PHE A 69 3.26 17.50 3.72
N PHE A 70 2.01 17.06 3.57
CA PHE A 70 1.48 16.39 2.38
C PHE A 70 0.02 16.82 2.13
N GLY A 71 -0.42 16.74 0.88
CA GLY A 71 -1.67 17.33 0.42
C GLY A 71 -1.46 18.68 -0.27
N SER A 72 -2.52 19.40 -0.59
CA SER A 72 -2.44 20.60 -1.44
C SER A 72 -2.91 21.90 -0.81
N LYS A 73 -3.54 21.89 0.36
CA LYS A 73 -4.18 23.08 0.98
C LYS A 73 -5.14 23.78 0.00
N PHE A 74 -6.04 23.07 -0.56
CA PHE A 74 -6.86 23.36 -1.74
C PHE A 74 -7.41 24.80 -1.89
N TRP A 75 -7.71 25.52 -0.80
CA TRP A 75 -8.45 26.78 -0.86
C TRP A 75 -7.66 28.09 -0.82
N GLN A 76 -6.52 28.17 -0.19
CA GLN A 76 -5.91 29.49 0.10
C GLN A 76 -4.52 29.75 -0.46
N SER A 77 -3.68 28.77 -0.52
CA SER A 77 -2.34 28.91 -1.07
C SER A 77 -1.99 27.74 -1.97
N GLN A 78 -2.95 27.39 -2.78
CA GLN A 78 -2.85 26.32 -3.77
C GLN A 78 -1.41 26.01 -4.08
N LEU A 79 -0.89 24.91 -3.50
CA LEU A 79 0.36 24.37 -3.98
C LEU A 79 0.07 24.02 -5.43
N ARG A 80 0.65 24.75 -6.33
CA ARG A 80 0.76 24.31 -7.70
C ARG A 80 1.88 23.31 -7.71
N GLU A 81 1.74 22.22 -8.48
CA GLU A 81 2.86 21.35 -8.69
C GLU A 81 4.07 22.17 -9.08
N GLU A 82 4.96 22.38 -8.13
CA GLU A 82 6.30 22.80 -8.45
C GLU A 82 7.03 21.53 -8.83
N TYR A 83 7.43 21.49 -10.08
CA TYR A 83 8.10 20.36 -10.70
C TYR A 83 9.22 19.85 -9.82
N CYS A 84 9.22 18.55 -9.60
CA CYS A 84 10.46 17.86 -9.32
C CYS A 84 11.48 18.32 -10.35
N SER A 85 12.60 18.75 -9.91
CA SER A 85 13.61 19.61 -10.59
C SER A 85 14.13 19.12 -11.96
N TYR A 86 13.49 18.15 -12.58
CA TYR A 86 13.97 17.49 -13.80
C TYR A 86 12.95 17.39 -14.94
N THR A 87 11.72 17.85 -14.76
CA THR A 87 10.78 17.87 -15.88
C THR A 87 10.66 19.26 -16.46
N SER A 88 10.95 19.37 -17.74
CA SER A 88 10.69 20.58 -18.55
C SER A 88 9.24 20.61 -19.05
N ASP A 89 8.38 19.72 -18.56
CA ASP A 89 7.01 19.61 -19.03
C ASP A 89 6.06 20.06 -17.92
N PRO A 90 5.63 21.34 -17.95
CA PRO A 90 4.57 21.79 -17.08
C PRO A 90 3.32 20.96 -17.34
N ASP A 91 2.61 20.56 -16.30
CA ASP A 91 1.23 20.16 -16.46
C ASP A 91 0.58 21.26 -17.35
N PRO A 92 0.18 20.91 -18.60
CA PRO A 92 -0.22 21.91 -19.57
C PRO A 92 -1.47 22.68 -19.16
N LEU A 93 -2.14 22.29 -18.10
CA LEU A 93 -3.36 22.88 -17.59
C LEU A 93 -3.14 23.76 -16.36
N GLY A 94 -2.01 23.65 -15.68
CA GLY A 94 -1.70 24.41 -14.44
C GLY A 94 -2.66 24.05 -13.32
N ASP A 95 -3.05 22.76 -13.27
CA ASP A 95 -4.02 22.24 -12.36
C ASP A 95 -3.49 22.21 -10.92
N LEU A 96 -4.42 22.13 -9.98
CA LEU A 96 -4.11 22.03 -8.57
C LEU A 96 -3.36 20.74 -8.28
N ALA A 97 -2.40 20.82 -7.37
CA ALA A 97 -1.73 19.61 -6.89
C ALA A 97 -2.74 18.66 -6.23
N PRO A 98 -2.72 17.36 -6.55
CA PRO A 98 -3.67 16.40 -5.98
C PRO A 98 -3.47 16.26 -4.47
N SER A 99 -4.58 16.13 -3.74
CA SER A 99 -4.59 16.05 -2.30
C SER A 99 -5.26 14.76 -1.83
N PHE A 100 -4.58 13.64 -2.02
CA PHE A 100 -5.12 12.30 -1.91
C PHE A 100 -6.34 12.13 -2.81
N GLU A 101 -6.13 12.38 -4.09
CA GLU A 101 -7.17 12.20 -5.11
C GLU A 101 -7.39 10.72 -5.36
N PHE A 102 -8.62 10.28 -5.18
CA PHE A 102 -9.03 8.88 -5.35
C PHE A 102 -10.49 8.78 -5.84
N PRO A 103 -10.78 7.94 -6.86
CA PRO A 103 -9.81 7.30 -7.75
C PRO A 103 -8.99 8.31 -8.57
N ALA A 104 -7.82 7.90 -9.05
CA ALA A 104 -6.94 8.75 -9.83
C ALA A 104 -7.63 9.39 -11.04
N GLY A 105 -7.52 10.70 -11.19
CA GLY A 105 -8.13 11.45 -12.28
C GLY A 105 -9.63 11.76 -12.11
N SER A 106 -10.21 11.43 -10.96
CA SER A 106 -11.64 11.72 -10.65
C SER A 106 -11.87 13.19 -10.30
N GLY A 107 -10.88 13.86 -9.71
CA GLY A 107 -11.04 15.19 -9.11
C GLY A 107 -11.57 15.14 -7.67
N ILE A 108 -11.92 13.95 -7.15
CA ILE A 108 -12.37 13.77 -5.76
C ILE A 108 -11.12 13.70 -4.86
N ASN A 109 -11.02 14.60 -3.91
CA ASN A 109 -9.93 14.64 -2.95
C ASN A 109 -10.42 14.20 -1.57
N TYR A 110 -9.54 13.53 -0.82
CA TYR A 110 -9.81 13.02 0.53
C TYR A 110 -8.96 13.71 1.60
N LEU A 111 -8.32 14.81 1.25
CA LEU A 111 -7.39 15.49 2.13
C LEU A 111 -7.30 16.99 1.83
N PHE A 112 -7.49 17.82 2.84
CA PHE A 112 -7.06 19.21 2.76
C PHE A 112 -5.56 19.32 3.04
N GLN A 113 -5.12 18.82 4.20
CA GLN A 113 -3.71 18.74 4.54
C GLN A 113 -3.42 17.59 5.50
N GLY A 114 -2.25 16.98 5.30
CA GLY A 114 -1.66 16.03 6.22
C GLY A 114 -0.29 16.50 6.68
N ALA A 115 0.09 16.18 7.90
CA ALA A 115 1.38 16.59 8.41
C ALA A 115 1.95 15.64 9.45
N LEU A 116 3.29 15.56 9.48
CA LEU A 116 4.02 14.97 10.57
C LEU A 116 4.02 15.90 11.77
N TRP A 117 3.59 15.40 12.92
CA TRP A 117 3.79 16.01 14.23
C TRP A 117 4.77 15.16 15.03
N PHE A 118 5.74 15.80 15.66
CA PHE A 118 6.69 15.13 16.52
C PHE A 118 6.89 15.93 17.81
N ALA A 119 6.57 15.33 18.95
CA ALA A 119 6.67 15.99 20.23
C ALA A 119 7.44 15.14 21.24
N ALA A 120 8.23 15.80 22.10
CA ALA A 120 9.09 15.10 23.03
C ALA A 120 9.44 15.95 24.26
N ILE A 121 10.11 15.31 25.20
CA ILE A 121 10.76 16.00 26.33
C ILE A 121 12.27 16.06 26.08
N VAL A 122 12.81 17.25 25.98
CA VAL A 122 14.25 17.52 25.85
C VAL A 122 14.71 18.30 27.07
N GLU A 123 15.56 17.69 27.92
CA GLU A 123 15.87 18.17 29.26
C GLU A 123 14.58 18.32 30.12
N ASP A 124 14.17 19.56 30.43
CA ASP A 124 12.95 19.88 31.20
C ASP A 124 11.87 20.54 30.33
N ASP A 125 12.11 20.72 29.02
CA ASP A 125 11.16 21.33 28.11
C ASP A 125 10.33 20.29 27.38
N THR A 126 9.04 20.53 27.32
CA THR A 126 8.11 19.87 26.40
C THR A 126 8.10 20.64 25.11
N LEU A 127 8.44 19.97 24.01
CA LEU A 127 8.60 20.56 22.69
C LEU A 127 7.76 19.78 21.68
N CYS A 128 7.26 20.49 20.68
CA CYS A 128 6.59 19.92 19.52
C CYS A 128 7.07 20.63 18.27
N SER A 129 7.31 19.86 17.21
CA SER A 129 7.60 20.40 15.88
C SER A 129 6.63 19.78 14.88
N VAL A 130 6.01 20.62 14.06
CA VAL A 130 4.95 20.22 13.13
C VAL A 130 5.29 20.61 11.69
N GLY A 131 4.93 19.73 10.73
CA GLY A 131 4.98 20.08 9.31
C GLY A 131 3.87 21.05 8.91
N ALA A 132 2.71 20.92 9.52
CA ALA A 132 1.60 21.88 9.45
C ALA A 132 0.62 21.61 10.59
N ASP A 133 -0.23 22.58 10.92
CA ASP A 133 -1.24 22.45 11.96
C ASP A 133 -2.59 23.13 11.60
N GLY A 134 -3.04 23.00 10.40
CA GLY A 134 -4.32 23.53 9.96
C GLY A 134 -4.28 25.01 9.66
N TRP A 135 -5.35 25.68 10.02
CA TRP A 135 -5.56 27.11 9.75
C TRP A 135 -4.62 28.06 10.51
N GLN A 136 -3.93 27.58 11.53
CA GLN A 136 -2.94 28.40 12.25
C GLN A 136 -1.68 28.64 11.43
N TRP A 137 -1.46 27.88 10.35
CA TRP A 137 -0.32 28.00 9.44
C TRP A 137 1.03 27.91 10.14
N ILE A 138 1.10 27.09 11.18
CA ILE A 138 2.33 26.80 11.90
C ILE A 138 3.08 25.75 11.13
N GLU A 139 4.25 26.08 10.63
CA GLU A 139 5.20 25.18 9.98
C GLU A 139 6.54 25.34 10.70
N GLU A 140 7.05 24.24 11.25
CA GLU A 140 8.26 24.24 12.08
C GLU A 140 9.34 23.31 11.54
N MET A 141 9.03 22.60 10.44
CA MET A 141 9.95 21.73 9.73
C MET A 141 10.28 22.34 8.37
N TYR A 142 11.58 22.38 8.04
CA TYR A 142 12.09 22.99 6.82
C TYR A 142 13.12 22.11 6.14
N PRO A 143 13.25 22.17 4.80
CA PRO A 143 14.27 21.41 4.08
C PRO A 143 15.64 21.58 4.69
N ALA A 144 16.42 20.50 4.75
CA ALA A 144 17.81 20.55 5.18
C ALA A 144 18.65 21.42 4.22
N ASP A 145 19.84 21.81 4.66
CA ASP A 145 20.76 22.58 3.82
C ASP A 145 21.11 21.79 2.53
N ALA A 146 21.22 22.51 1.41
CA ALA A 146 21.65 21.91 0.17
C ALA A 146 23.00 21.18 0.31
N PRO A 147 23.20 20.00 -0.34
CA PRO A 147 22.38 19.43 -1.43
C PRO A 147 21.21 18.54 -0.98
N ASP A 148 21.08 18.22 0.29
CA ASP A 148 20.22 17.13 0.77
C ASP A 148 18.75 17.55 0.97
N GLY A 149 18.44 18.84 0.98
CA GLY A 149 17.10 19.37 1.28
C GLY A 149 16.14 19.42 0.09
N GLY A 150 16.54 19.03 -1.12
CA GLY A 150 15.66 18.97 -2.29
C GLY A 150 14.81 17.69 -2.33
N LEU A 151 13.71 17.71 -3.08
CA LEU A 151 12.99 16.51 -3.45
C LEU A 151 13.70 15.81 -4.60
N GLU A 152 14.06 14.53 -4.40
CA GLU A 152 14.66 13.69 -5.41
C GLU A 152 13.65 12.61 -5.83
N GLN A 153 13.44 12.45 -7.15
CA GLN A 153 12.61 11.39 -7.70
C GLN A 153 13.45 10.26 -8.24
N LYS A 154 13.03 9.00 -7.99
CA LYS A 154 13.59 7.79 -8.55
C LYS A 154 12.50 6.85 -9.04
N SER A 155 12.86 5.91 -9.91
CA SER A 155 11.94 4.91 -10.46
C SER A 155 12.68 3.61 -10.76
N ASN A 156 12.08 2.47 -10.44
CA ASN A 156 12.59 1.15 -10.84
C ASN A 156 12.21 0.78 -12.29
N ARG A 157 11.37 1.57 -12.97
CA ARG A 157 10.91 1.31 -14.36
C ARG A 157 12.02 1.56 -15.35
N GLN A 158 12.42 0.51 -16.06
CA GLN A 158 13.38 0.63 -17.15
C GLN A 158 12.80 1.52 -18.25
N GLY A 159 13.58 2.52 -18.68
CA GLY A 159 13.14 3.51 -19.67
C GLY A 159 12.57 4.81 -19.08
N SER A 160 12.30 4.87 -17.78
CA SER A 160 12.03 6.13 -17.10
C SER A 160 13.27 7.03 -17.11
N ILE A 161 13.08 8.33 -17.25
CA ILE A 161 14.15 9.32 -17.11
C ILE A 161 14.68 9.38 -15.68
N TYR A 162 13.90 8.88 -14.71
CA TYR A 162 14.23 8.77 -13.29
C TYR A 162 14.74 7.37 -12.91
N TYR A 163 15.03 6.51 -13.89
CA TYR A 163 15.46 5.14 -13.63
C TYR A 163 16.69 5.11 -12.73
N ASP A 164 16.56 4.42 -11.61
CA ASP A 164 17.62 4.13 -10.67
C ASP A 164 17.48 2.67 -10.22
N PRO A 165 18.52 1.82 -10.36
CA PRO A 165 18.44 0.42 -9.94
C PRO A 165 18.26 0.25 -8.43
N ASP A 166 18.48 1.30 -7.64
CA ASP A 166 18.25 1.29 -6.18
C ASP A 166 16.85 1.82 -5.81
N ALA A 167 16.01 2.20 -6.79
CA ALA A 167 14.62 2.58 -6.55
C ALA A 167 13.79 1.36 -6.15
N ILE A 168 12.89 1.57 -5.19
CA ILE A 168 12.04 0.53 -4.62
C ILE A 168 10.76 0.37 -5.44
N SER A 169 10.13 1.47 -5.81
CA SER A 169 8.86 1.48 -6.50
C SER A 169 8.95 2.10 -7.90
N GLU A 170 7.82 2.18 -8.57
CA GLU A 170 7.74 2.85 -9.87
C GLU A 170 7.88 4.37 -9.74
N GLN A 171 7.58 4.92 -8.55
CA GLN A 171 7.78 6.32 -8.25
C GLN A 171 8.17 6.51 -6.78
N ASP A 172 9.45 6.73 -6.53
CA ASP A 172 9.99 7.03 -5.21
C ASP A 172 10.28 8.52 -5.11
N TYR A 173 10.00 9.12 -3.95
CA TYR A 173 10.46 10.46 -3.59
C TYR A 173 11.28 10.43 -2.31
N TYR A 174 12.33 11.24 -2.28
CA TYR A 174 13.27 11.36 -1.16
C TYR A 174 13.37 12.82 -0.74
N ALA A 175 13.26 13.09 0.54
CA ALA A 175 13.40 14.41 1.12
C ALA A 175 14.11 14.33 2.48
N VAL A 176 14.87 15.37 2.81
CA VAL A 176 15.45 15.55 4.15
C VAL A 176 15.08 16.92 4.68
N TYR A 177 14.53 16.95 5.88
CA TYR A 177 14.14 18.21 6.54
C TYR A 177 14.42 18.16 8.04
N THR A 178 14.44 19.32 8.67
CA THR A 178 14.77 19.48 10.09
C THR A 178 13.87 20.50 10.76
N ASP A 179 13.80 20.45 12.09
CA ASP A 179 13.14 21.45 12.93
C ASP A 179 14.05 22.61 13.37
N THR A 180 15.20 22.78 12.72
CA THR A 180 16.27 23.68 13.21
C THR A 180 16.23 25.10 12.65
N ALA A 181 15.27 25.44 11.79
CA ALA A 181 15.13 26.79 11.25
C ALA A 181 14.66 27.80 12.32
N LEU A 182 15.44 28.83 12.60
CA LEU A 182 15.19 29.80 13.68
C LEU A 182 15.13 31.25 13.22
N ASP A 183 15.50 31.54 11.98
CA ASP A 183 15.96 32.91 11.62
C ASP A 183 14.89 33.85 11.06
N ASP A 184 13.66 33.40 10.89
CA ASP A 184 12.62 34.33 10.42
C ASP A 184 11.34 34.24 11.27
N ALA A 185 11.09 35.32 12.02
CA ALA A 185 9.88 35.43 12.85
C ALA A 185 8.56 35.50 12.05
N SER A 186 8.63 35.59 10.72
CA SER A 186 7.44 35.49 9.83
C SER A 186 7.10 34.03 9.49
N ILE A 187 8.00 33.09 9.78
CA ILE A 187 7.88 31.71 9.40
C ILE A 187 7.86 30.80 10.62
N VAL A 188 8.68 31.10 11.62
CA VAL A 188 8.72 30.34 12.87
C VAL A 188 7.80 31.02 13.88
N PRO A 189 6.66 30.43 14.19
CA PRO A 189 5.65 31.02 15.04
C PRO A 189 6.15 31.13 16.48
N VAL A 190 5.50 32.02 17.22
CA VAL A 190 5.61 32.04 18.66
C VAL A 190 4.52 31.16 19.24
N ASP A 191 4.89 30.24 20.13
CA ASP A 191 3.93 29.43 20.89
C ASP A 191 2.87 30.36 21.54
N PRO A 192 1.60 30.24 21.19
CA PRO A 192 0.58 31.17 21.64
C PRO A 192 0.26 31.04 23.13
N VAL A 193 0.61 29.91 23.75
CA VAL A 193 0.33 29.63 25.17
C VAL A 193 1.35 30.29 26.10
N ASP A 194 2.63 30.22 25.78
CA ASP A 194 3.71 30.72 26.64
C ASP A 194 4.57 31.83 26.01
N ASN A 195 4.22 32.28 24.80
CA ASN A 195 4.94 33.31 24.03
C ASN A 195 6.42 32.95 23.77
N ARG A 196 6.76 31.69 23.77
CA ARG A 196 8.08 31.19 23.48
C ARG A 196 8.27 31.09 21.95
N LYS A 197 9.42 31.50 21.46
CA LYS A 197 9.81 31.22 20.08
C LYS A 197 10.02 29.71 19.94
N HIS A 198 9.83 29.20 18.74
CA HIS A 198 10.13 27.81 18.41
C HIS A 198 11.51 27.41 18.96
N LYS A 199 11.54 26.28 19.63
CA LYS A 199 12.75 25.70 20.20
C LYS A 199 12.96 24.31 19.58
N PRO A 200 13.98 24.16 18.73
CA PRO A 200 14.19 22.90 18.04
C PRO A 200 14.58 21.78 19.00
N MET A 201 14.10 20.59 18.71
CA MET A 201 14.59 19.35 19.31
C MET A 201 15.89 18.87 18.66
N TYR A 202 16.26 19.47 17.53
CA TYR A 202 17.31 19.03 16.62
C TYR A 202 16.97 17.65 16.00
N LEU A 203 15.75 17.56 15.53
CA LEU A 203 15.24 16.42 14.79
C LEU A 203 15.55 16.60 13.29
N GLU A 204 16.15 15.59 12.68
CA GLU A 204 16.25 15.43 11.25
C GLU A 204 15.31 14.30 10.82
N VAL A 205 14.56 14.51 9.77
CA VAL A 205 13.68 13.52 9.18
C VAL A 205 14.14 13.25 7.75
N ASN A 206 14.49 11.99 7.47
CA ASN A 206 14.68 11.52 6.11
C ASN A 206 13.39 10.82 5.70
N GLN A 207 12.62 11.47 4.85
CA GLN A 207 11.36 10.98 4.33
C GLN A 207 11.59 10.28 2.99
N ARG A 208 10.95 9.12 2.82
CA ARG A 208 10.87 8.43 1.53
C ARG A 208 9.44 8.00 1.31
N SER A 209 8.95 8.13 0.10
CA SER A 209 7.59 7.68 -0.22
C SER A 209 7.60 6.86 -1.51
N TYR A 210 6.68 5.89 -1.59
CA TYR A 210 6.67 4.87 -2.61
C TYR A 210 5.27 4.66 -3.15
N SER A 211 5.14 4.50 -4.47
CA SER A 211 3.88 4.15 -5.12
C SER A 211 4.10 3.21 -6.31
N TRP A 212 3.10 2.36 -6.54
CA TRP A 212 3.08 1.33 -7.59
C TRP A 212 1.78 1.41 -8.39
N SER A 213 1.80 0.88 -9.61
CA SER A 213 0.61 0.74 -10.48
C SER A 213 0.03 -0.67 -10.50
N TYR A 214 0.53 -1.58 -9.69
CA TYR A 214 -0.03 -2.93 -9.58
C TYR A 214 -1.35 -2.89 -8.81
N LYS A 215 -2.35 -3.66 -9.25
CA LYS A 215 -3.68 -3.69 -8.65
C LYS A 215 -3.70 -3.90 -7.13
N TYR A 216 -2.80 -4.71 -6.61
CA TYR A 216 -2.65 -4.95 -5.18
C TYR A 216 -1.91 -3.83 -4.42
N ALA A 217 -1.41 -2.83 -5.12
CA ALA A 217 -0.56 -1.77 -4.55
C ALA A 217 -0.94 -0.36 -5.02
N GLU A 218 -1.94 -0.21 -5.89
CA GLU A 218 -2.26 1.08 -6.51
C GLU A 218 -3.05 2.02 -5.59
N ASP A 219 -3.69 1.49 -4.53
CA ASP A 219 -4.60 2.23 -3.67
C ASP A 219 -3.96 2.71 -2.35
N PHE A 220 -2.65 2.72 -2.27
CA PHE A 220 -1.94 3.27 -1.12
C PHE A 220 -0.58 3.87 -1.48
N ILE A 221 -0.10 4.72 -0.59
CA ILE A 221 1.25 5.26 -0.62
C ILE A 221 1.94 4.89 0.69
N LEU A 222 3.12 4.24 0.60
CA LEU A 222 3.97 4.00 1.75
C LEU A 222 4.88 5.21 1.98
N ILE A 223 5.06 5.60 3.24
CA ILE A 223 5.95 6.69 3.62
C ILE A 223 6.85 6.23 4.78
N ASP A 224 8.14 6.20 4.53
CA ASP A 224 9.18 5.98 5.52
C ASP A 224 9.60 7.31 6.16
N PHE A 225 9.63 7.34 7.48
CA PHE A 225 10.20 8.44 8.26
C PHE A 225 11.39 7.91 9.08
N MET A 226 12.59 8.18 8.61
CA MET A 226 13.79 7.96 9.39
C MET A 226 14.03 9.17 10.29
N LEU A 227 13.66 9.06 11.55
CA LEU A 227 13.81 10.08 12.56
C LEU A 227 15.22 10.02 13.14
N ARG A 228 15.97 11.11 13.11
CA ARG A 228 17.33 11.17 13.60
C ARG A 228 17.52 12.31 14.58
N ASN A 229 18.14 12.03 15.72
CA ASN A 229 18.56 13.06 16.66
C ASN A 229 19.94 13.62 16.23
N ILE A 230 19.95 14.81 15.63
CA ILE A 230 21.17 15.53 15.23
C ILE A 230 21.68 16.48 16.32
N GLY A 231 21.00 16.53 17.45
CA GLY A 231 21.37 17.34 18.62
C GLY A 231 22.37 16.64 19.55
N LEU A 232 22.67 17.32 20.65
CA LEU A 232 23.57 16.82 21.69
C LEU A 232 22.84 16.33 22.94
N LYS A 233 21.51 16.36 22.93
CA LYS A 233 20.66 16.01 24.08
C LYS A 233 19.75 14.85 23.70
N THR A 234 19.46 13.99 24.66
CA THR A 234 18.50 12.91 24.47
C THR A 234 17.10 13.46 24.27
N ILE A 235 16.44 13.03 23.22
CA ILE A 235 15.01 13.23 22.98
C ILE A 235 14.28 12.09 23.70
N ARG A 236 13.46 12.41 24.70
CA ARG A 236 12.83 11.41 25.59
C ARG A 236 11.32 11.46 25.47
N LYS A 237 10.70 10.27 25.65
CA LYS A 237 9.25 10.11 25.63
C LYS A 237 8.64 10.83 24.41
N ALA A 238 9.26 10.64 23.27
CA ALA A 238 8.80 11.23 22.03
C ALA A 238 7.58 10.49 21.51
N TYR A 239 6.67 11.24 20.95
CA TYR A 239 5.51 10.72 20.23
C TYR A 239 5.51 11.32 18.82
N MET A 240 5.24 10.48 17.85
CA MET A 240 4.99 10.89 16.48
C MET A 240 3.50 10.80 16.21
N GLY A 241 2.97 11.75 15.46
CA GLY A 241 1.58 11.75 15.05
C GLY A 241 1.43 12.14 13.59
N LEU A 242 0.37 11.63 12.99
CA LEU A 242 -0.12 12.03 11.69
C LEU A 242 -1.36 12.88 11.91
N TYR A 243 -1.21 14.16 11.67
CA TYR A 243 -2.31 15.10 11.64
C TYR A 243 -2.97 15.02 10.26
N ILE A 244 -4.24 14.74 10.21
CA ILE A 244 -5.03 14.66 9.00
C ILE A 244 -6.21 15.62 9.12
N ASP A 245 -6.25 16.58 8.24
CA ASP A 245 -7.32 17.52 8.02
C ASP A 245 -8.01 17.08 6.73
N ALA A 246 -9.09 16.32 6.88
CA ALA A 246 -9.78 15.73 5.75
C ALA A 246 -10.78 16.73 5.18
N ASP A 247 -10.80 16.85 3.86
CA ASP A 247 -11.87 17.49 3.09
C ASP A 247 -12.20 16.52 1.97
N ILE A 248 -13.30 15.80 2.08
CA ILE A 248 -13.67 14.71 1.15
C ILE A 248 -14.76 15.22 0.22
N TRP A 249 -14.40 15.50 -1.02
CA TRP A 249 -15.33 16.16 -1.94
C TRP A 249 -14.81 16.27 -3.38
N ASP A 250 -15.73 16.46 -4.31
CA ASP A 250 -15.42 17.06 -5.62
C ASP A 250 -15.62 18.57 -5.54
N GLY A 251 -14.52 19.31 -5.50
CA GLY A 251 -14.54 20.76 -5.34
C GLY A 251 -15.28 21.55 -6.42
N VAL A 252 -15.65 20.91 -7.51
CA VAL A 252 -16.41 21.50 -8.62
C VAL A 252 -17.90 21.15 -8.51
N ALA A 253 -18.23 19.92 -8.18
CA ALA A 253 -19.60 19.45 -8.11
C ALA A 253 -20.30 19.86 -6.82
N ASN A 254 -19.63 19.77 -5.67
CA ASN A 254 -20.18 20.15 -4.37
C ASN A 254 -19.21 21.10 -3.61
N PRO A 255 -19.31 22.43 -3.78
CA PRO A 255 -18.41 23.39 -3.13
C PRO A 255 -18.48 23.44 -1.59
N GLU A 256 -19.43 22.75 -0.97
CA GLU A 256 -19.62 22.71 0.49
C GLU A 256 -19.41 21.29 1.06
N GLY A 257 -19.03 20.30 0.24
CA GLY A 257 -18.91 18.89 0.60
C GLY A 257 -17.88 18.61 1.71
N TYR A 258 -16.94 19.49 1.95
CA TYR A 258 -15.97 19.36 3.05
C TYR A 258 -16.55 19.54 4.46
N LYS A 259 -17.86 19.75 4.59
CA LYS A 259 -18.53 20.08 5.87
C LYS A 259 -19.31 18.92 6.47
N ASP A 260 -19.32 17.78 5.85
CA ASP A 260 -20.13 16.62 6.23
C ASP A 260 -19.31 15.33 6.33
N ASP A 261 -18.01 15.46 6.56
CA ASP A 261 -17.11 14.35 6.78
C ASP A 261 -17.16 13.81 8.22
N TYR A 262 -16.79 12.55 8.41
CA TYR A 262 -16.61 11.97 9.74
C TYR A 262 -15.40 11.06 9.82
N SER A 263 -14.87 10.94 11.04
CA SER A 263 -13.64 10.17 11.33
C SER A 263 -13.91 9.01 12.28
N GLY A 264 -13.12 7.97 12.15
CA GLY A 264 -13.18 6.79 13.02
C GLY A 264 -11.88 5.98 13.04
N TYR A 265 -11.92 4.88 13.77
CA TYR A 265 -10.79 3.97 13.93
C TYR A 265 -11.22 2.51 13.79
N LEU A 266 -10.54 1.78 12.91
CA LEU A 266 -10.79 0.36 12.67
C LEU A 266 -9.62 -0.47 13.19
N PRO A 267 -9.78 -1.16 14.34
CA PRO A 267 -8.69 -1.96 14.94
C PRO A 267 -8.43 -3.26 14.18
N THR A 268 -9.48 -3.96 13.77
CA THR A 268 -9.41 -5.28 13.13
C THR A 268 -10.50 -5.45 12.09
N TYR A 269 -10.29 -6.36 11.12
CA TYR A 269 -11.28 -6.72 10.13
C TYR A 269 -11.14 -8.18 9.69
N GLN A 270 -12.25 -8.85 9.41
CA GLN A 270 -12.26 -10.20 8.83
C GLN A 270 -12.16 -10.11 7.30
N ILE A 271 -10.95 -10.16 6.78
CA ILE A 271 -10.70 -10.03 5.34
C ILE A 271 -11.15 -11.28 4.60
N LEU A 272 -10.78 -12.46 5.09
CA LEU A 272 -11.08 -13.73 4.43
C LEU A 272 -12.48 -14.25 4.78
N PRO A 273 -13.36 -14.41 3.77
CA PRO A 273 -14.68 -14.96 4.00
C PRO A 273 -14.64 -16.39 4.59
N GLY A 274 -15.40 -16.63 5.65
CA GLY A 274 -15.52 -17.95 6.29
C GLY A 274 -14.33 -18.36 7.15
N VAL A 275 -13.35 -17.50 7.35
CA VAL A 275 -12.27 -17.66 8.30
C VAL A 275 -12.54 -16.79 9.53
N ASP A 276 -12.62 -17.42 10.70
CA ASP A 276 -12.80 -16.70 11.97
C ASP A 276 -11.45 -16.16 12.46
N PHE A 277 -10.93 -15.19 11.75
CA PHE A 277 -9.70 -14.49 12.08
C PHE A 277 -9.82 -12.99 11.80
N ASP A 278 -9.66 -12.22 12.86
CA ASP A 278 -9.66 -10.76 12.81
C ASP A 278 -8.23 -10.26 12.50
N TYR A 279 -7.99 -9.87 11.25
CA TYR A 279 -6.71 -9.26 10.87
C TYR A 279 -6.49 -7.94 11.62
N PRO A 280 -5.31 -7.70 12.19
CA PRO A 280 -4.98 -6.43 12.82
C PRO A 280 -4.78 -5.35 11.74
N ILE A 281 -5.73 -4.45 11.62
CA ILE A 281 -5.71 -3.35 10.65
C ILE A 281 -5.13 -2.09 11.27
N ASN A 282 -5.63 -1.68 12.43
CA ASN A 282 -5.16 -0.51 13.18
C ASN A 282 -5.07 0.75 12.32
N ILE A 283 -6.16 1.11 11.63
CA ILE A 283 -6.23 2.25 10.72
C ILE A 283 -7.17 3.32 11.28
N ALA A 284 -6.69 4.56 11.31
CA ALA A 284 -7.53 5.75 11.49
C ALA A 284 -8.05 6.17 10.11
N TRP A 285 -9.33 6.45 10.00
CA TRP A 285 -10.00 6.69 8.71
C TRP A 285 -10.92 7.91 8.72
N THR A 286 -11.18 8.45 7.53
CA THR A 286 -12.18 9.49 7.26
C THR A 286 -12.96 9.16 5.99
N ALA A 287 -14.23 9.51 5.99
CA ALA A 287 -15.14 9.38 4.85
C ALA A 287 -16.14 10.54 4.85
N ASP A 288 -16.70 10.85 3.68
CA ASP A 288 -17.92 11.64 3.53
C ASP A 288 -19.10 10.93 4.22
N ASN A 289 -20.15 11.65 4.63
CA ASN A 289 -21.22 11.06 5.42
C ASN A 289 -22.16 10.16 4.61
N ASP A 290 -22.45 10.48 3.35
CA ASP A 290 -23.45 9.76 2.54
C ASP A 290 -23.03 9.52 1.07
N GLY A 291 -21.83 9.94 0.68
CA GLY A 291 -21.29 9.85 -0.68
C GLY A 291 -21.91 10.87 -1.65
N ASP A 292 -22.47 11.96 -1.14
CA ASP A 292 -23.01 13.08 -1.93
C ASP A 292 -23.98 12.67 -3.05
N PRO A 293 -25.02 11.87 -2.81
CA PRO A 293 -25.93 11.47 -3.87
C PRO A 293 -26.79 12.66 -4.34
N VAL A 294 -26.65 13.05 -5.58
CA VAL A 294 -27.38 14.20 -6.14
C VAL A 294 -28.87 13.94 -6.25
N GLY A 295 -29.65 14.54 -5.39
CA GLY A 295 -31.12 14.52 -5.44
C GLY A 295 -31.72 13.15 -5.13
N ASN A 296 -32.39 12.52 -6.07
CA ASN A 296 -32.94 11.16 -5.97
C ASN A 296 -32.19 10.18 -6.89
N ALA A 297 -30.98 10.48 -7.24
CA ALA A 297 -30.19 9.70 -8.17
C ALA A 297 -29.37 8.61 -7.47
N ALA A 298 -28.83 7.71 -8.25
CA ALA A 298 -27.70 6.85 -7.84
C ALA A 298 -26.44 7.71 -7.68
N PHE A 299 -25.42 7.16 -7.08
CA PHE A 299 -24.07 7.75 -7.11
C PHE A 299 -23.65 8.04 -8.56
N ASP A 300 -22.88 9.08 -8.76
CA ASP A 300 -22.30 9.48 -10.04
C ASP A 300 -20.77 9.62 -9.95
N GLN A 301 -20.16 10.15 -10.99
CA GLN A 301 -18.72 10.26 -11.07
C GLN A 301 -18.11 11.29 -10.09
N ALA A 302 -18.92 12.14 -9.50
CA ALA A 302 -18.50 13.14 -8.53
C ALA A 302 -18.82 12.72 -7.08
N SER A 303 -19.39 11.53 -6.89
CA SER A 303 -19.77 11.00 -5.58
C SER A 303 -18.55 10.45 -4.84
N PRO A 304 -18.18 11.01 -3.67
CA PRO A 304 -17.05 10.53 -2.87
C PRO A 304 -17.43 9.27 -2.07
N ILE A 305 -17.64 8.16 -2.76
CA ILE A 305 -18.13 6.91 -2.16
C ILE A 305 -17.04 6.09 -1.46
N GLY A 306 -15.80 6.52 -1.51
CA GLY A 306 -14.65 5.83 -0.92
C GLY A 306 -14.36 6.28 0.51
N VAL A 307 -13.27 5.77 1.04
CA VAL A 307 -12.75 6.09 2.37
C VAL A 307 -11.22 6.19 2.31
N ALA A 308 -10.62 7.05 3.12
CA ALA A 308 -9.18 7.17 3.24
C ALA A 308 -8.72 6.95 4.68
N GLY A 309 -7.53 6.38 4.88
CA GLY A 309 -7.03 6.15 6.24
C GLY A 309 -5.53 6.01 6.35
N THR A 310 -5.01 6.20 7.55
CA THR A 310 -3.59 6.07 7.86
C THR A 310 -3.33 4.96 8.87
N ARG A 311 -2.28 4.16 8.63
CA ARG A 311 -1.84 3.12 9.56
C ARG A 311 -0.33 3.10 9.71
N VAL A 312 0.16 2.60 10.84
CA VAL A 312 1.57 2.26 11.01
C VAL A 312 1.82 0.86 10.47
N VAL A 313 2.70 0.77 9.47
CA VAL A 313 3.12 -0.51 8.86
C VAL A 313 4.31 -1.08 9.58
N ARG A 314 5.28 -0.23 9.94
CA ARG A 314 6.46 -0.61 10.70
C ARG A 314 6.67 0.29 11.90
N SER A 315 6.95 -0.34 13.03
CA SER A 315 7.39 0.33 14.26
C SER A 315 8.77 -0.17 14.67
N PRO A 316 9.65 0.71 15.15
CA PRO A 316 10.96 0.32 15.68
C PRO A 316 10.89 -0.41 17.03
N ILE A 317 9.74 -0.43 17.66
CA ILE A 317 9.49 -1.06 18.97
C ILE A 317 8.21 -1.89 18.92
N LYS A 318 8.22 -3.06 19.59
CA LYS A 318 7.08 -4.01 19.56
C LYS A 318 5.83 -3.51 20.27
N ASP A 319 5.97 -2.81 21.39
CA ASP A 319 4.85 -2.39 22.24
C ASP A 319 4.56 -0.90 22.09
N LEU A 320 4.39 -0.45 20.84
CA LEU A 320 4.04 0.92 20.54
C LEU A 320 2.63 1.21 21.04
N GLN A 321 2.49 2.27 21.82
CA GLN A 321 1.17 2.73 22.25
C GLN A 321 0.63 3.70 21.19
N TYR A 322 -0.62 3.49 20.83
CA TYR A 322 -1.33 4.33 19.89
C TYR A 322 -2.33 5.22 20.59
N SER A 323 -2.66 6.35 19.97
CA SER A 323 -3.78 7.21 20.33
C SER A 323 -4.49 7.64 19.05
N PHE A 324 -5.80 7.67 19.09
CA PHE A 324 -6.64 8.22 18.03
C PHE A 324 -7.58 9.25 18.66
N ASN A 325 -7.44 10.50 18.24
CA ASN A 325 -8.31 11.58 18.66
C ASN A 325 -8.81 12.36 17.42
N TRP A 326 -10.08 12.66 17.39
CA TRP A 326 -10.67 13.48 16.34
C TRP A 326 -11.30 14.76 16.90
N TRP A 327 -11.44 15.76 16.08
CA TRP A 327 -12.14 17.00 16.42
C TRP A 327 -12.66 17.67 15.14
N VAL A 328 -13.51 18.67 15.32
CA VAL A 328 -14.12 19.40 14.23
C VAL A 328 -13.65 20.85 14.22
N SER A 329 -13.66 21.45 13.04
CA SER A 329 -13.41 22.86 12.82
C SER A 329 -14.69 23.57 12.43
N ASN A 330 -14.62 24.91 12.37
CA ASN A 330 -15.75 25.75 11.99
C ASN A 330 -16.99 25.66 12.89
N GLY A 331 -16.90 24.97 14.00
CA GLY A 331 -17.95 25.00 15.00
C GLY A 331 -18.04 26.39 15.66
N ASP A 332 -19.23 26.97 15.64
CA ASP A 332 -19.50 28.21 16.40
C ASP A 332 -19.39 28.01 17.92
N ASN A 333 -19.13 26.78 18.35
CA ASN A 333 -19.15 26.42 19.76
C ASN A 333 -17.81 25.78 20.19
N VAL A 334 -16.91 26.64 20.66
CA VAL A 334 -15.56 26.30 21.17
C VAL A 334 -15.53 25.11 22.13
N ALA A 335 -16.65 24.79 22.81
CA ALA A 335 -16.67 23.68 23.78
C ALA A 335 -16.55 22.29 23.13
N TYR A 336 -16.69 22.18 21.82
CA TYR A 336 -16.68 20.92 21.08
C TYR A 336 -15.79 20.95 19.84
N ASP A 337 -14.80 21.86 19.82
CA ASP A 337 -13.72 21.83 18.82
C ASP A 337 -12.93 20.52 18.88
N TRP A 338 -12.98 19.84 20.00
CA TRP A 338 -12.47 18.48 20.22
C TRP A 338 -13.61 17.49 20.19
N GLY A 339 -13.35 16.35 19.59
CA GLY A 339 -14.24 15.22 19.66
C GLY A 339 -14.44 14.68 21.08
N PRO A 340 -15.26 13.66 21.25
CA PRO A 340 -15.52 13.06 22.56
C PRO A 340 -14.23 12.51 23.15
N MET A 341 -14.02 12.83 24.43
CA MET A 341 -12.83 12.44 25.19
C MET A 341 -13.22 11.78 26.49
N MET A 342 -12.33 10.93 27.02
CA MET A 342 -12.49 10.44 28.38
C MET A 342 -12.44 11.59 29.39
N ALA A 343 -13.37 11.58 30.34
CA ALA A 343 -13.52 12.67 31.32
C ALA A 343 -12.26 12.93 32.15
N ASP A 344 -11.46 11.88 32.40
CA ASP A 344 -10.19 11.98 33.13
C ASP A 344 -9.07 12.63 32.32
N ASN A 345 -9.17 12.61 31.00
CA ASN A 345 -8.19 13.18 30.08
C ASN A 345 -8.58 14.56 29.55
N TYR A 346 -9.84 14.95 29.77
CA TYR A 346 -10.34 16.21 29.25
C TYR A 346 -9.60 17.42 29.86
N ARG A 347 -9.27 18.35 29.02
CA ARG A 347 -8.75 19.67 29.40
C ARG A 347 -9.01 20.68 28.28
N ASP A 348 -8.85 21.94 28.62
CA ASP A 348 -8.84 23.00 27.62
C ASP A 348 -7.50 22.98 26.84
N TYR A 349 -7.57 22.73 25.54
CA TYR A 349 -6.41 22.67 24.64
C TYR A 349 -6.09 24.03 24.01
N GLY A 350 -6.89 25.05 24.27
CA GLY A 350 -6.67 26.37 23.69
C GLY A 350 -6.77 26.35 22.17
N THR A 351 -7.82 25.74 21.61
CA THR A 351 -7.97 25.61 20.15
C THR A 351 -8.18 26.96 19.44
N GLY A 352 -8.48 28.02 20.19
CA GLY A 352 -8.69 29.36 19.65
C GLY A 352 -9.89 29.48 18.70
N GLY A 353 -10.73 28.46 18.63
CA GLY A 353 -11.85 28.38 17.68
C GLY A 353 -11.42 27.93 16.28
N LEU A 354 -10.17 27.50 16.12
CA LEU A 354 -9.63 27.02 14.85
C LEU A 354 -9.50 25.48 14.80
N GLY A 355 -9.98 24.79 15.83
CA GLY A 355 -10.00 23.33 15.90
C GLY A 355 -8.62 22.66 15.93
N THR A 356 -7.57 23.33 16.43
CA THR A 356 -6.23 22.76 16.54
C THR A 356 -5.60 23.11 17.89
N PRO A 357 -5.01 22.15 18.62
CA PRO A 357 -4.39 22.41 19.92
C PRO A 357 -3.29 23.46 19.84
N GLU A 358 -3.38 24.48 20.67
CA GLU A 358 -2.39 25.54 20.73
C GLU A 358 -1.21 25.16 21.62
N GLY A 359 -0.01 25.40 21.13
CA GLY A 359 1.24 25.32 21.85
C GLY A 359 1.77 23.88 22.05
N ASP A 360 3.07 23.80 22.23
CA ASP A 360 3.81 22.53 22.34
C ASP A 360 3.28 21.60 23.40
N ARG A 361 2.92 22.13 24.56
CA ARG A 361 2.45 21.31 25.71
C ARG A 361 1.10 20.67 25.44
N ASN A 362 0.21 21.39 24.78
CA ASN A 362 -1.10 20.84 24.41
C ASN A 362 -0.97 19.81 23.30
N LYS A 363 -0.15 20.09 22.27
CA LYS A 363 0.16 19.14 21.21
C LYS A 363 0.83 17.88 21.75
N TYR A 364 1.81 18.00 22.64
CA TYR A 364 2.42 16.86 23.31
C TYR A 364 1.40 16.02 24.08
N TYR A 365 0.51 16.68 24.82
CA TYR A 365 -0.47 15.98 25.63
C TYR A 365 -1.43 15.15 24.77
N ILE A 366 -1.94 15.71 23.68
CA ILE A 366 -2.85 15.00 22.80
C ILE A 366 -2.16 13.83 22.09
N LEU A 367 -0.90 13.98 21.69
CA LEU A 367 -0.09 12.92 21.12
C LEU A 367 0.17 11.75 22.07
N SER A 368 0.13 12.01 23.38
CA SER A 368 0.59 11.06 24.42
C SER A 368 -0.50 10.51 25.34
N ASN A 369 -1.76 10.79 25.07
CA ASN A 369 -2.86 10.44 25.99
C ASN A 369 -3.24 8.96 25.99
N SER A 370 -2.85 8.20 24.96
CA SER A 370 -3.18 6.76 24.80
C SER A 370 -4.68 6.48 24.74
N GLU A 371 -5.47 7.43 24.28
CA GLU A 371 -6.92 7.35 24.18
C GLU A 371 -7.31 7.03 22.72
N PHE A 372 -8.30 6.17 22.56
CA PHE A 372 -8.98 5.95 21.31
C PHE A 372 -10.39 6.50 21.45
N ASP A 373 -10.64 7.63 20.81
CA ASP A 373 -11.98 8.19 20.77
C ASP A 373 -12.90 7.24 19.98
N TYR A 374 -14.15 7.18 20.35
CA TYR A 374 -15.14 6.47 19.57
C TYR A 374 -15.37 7.21 18.24
N ASP A 375 -15.81 6.47 17.22
CA ASP A 375 -16.05 7.04 15.89
C ASP A 375 -17.05 8.19 15.95
N GLN A 376 -16.82 9.24 15.18
CA GLN A 376 -17.61 10.47 15.20
C GLN A 376 -19.11 10.23 15.03
N LEU A 377 -19.49 9.25 14.24
CA LEU A 377 -20.88 8.81 14.04
C LEU A 377 -21.61 8.47 15.35
N TYR A 378 -20.88 8.08 16.39
CA TYR A 378 -21.43 7.72 17.70
C TYR A 378 -21.54 8.89 18.69
N SER A 379 -21.34 10.13 18.26
CA SER A 379 -21.40 11.34 19.11
C SER A 379 -22.76 11.54 19.81
N THR A 380 -23.81 10.93 19.29
CA THR A 380 -25.17 10.97 19.86
C THR A 380 -25.39 9.98 21.00
N VAL A 381 -24.48 9.02 21.20
CA VAL A 381 -24.62 7.98 22.22
C VAL A 381 -23.96 8.42 23.52
N ASP A 382 -24.68 8.26 24.63
CA ASP A 382 -24.13 8.58 25.95
C ASP A 382 -23.25 7.41 26.48
N TYR A 383 -21.95 7.60 26.44
CA TYR A 383 -20.94 6.68 26.97
C TYR A 383 -20.37 7.15 28.32
N SER A 384 -21.05 8.05 29.04
CA SER A 384 -20.55 8.58 30.32
C SER A 384 -20.43 7.51 31.42
N ASP A 385 -21.16 6.43 31.34
CA ASP A 385 -21.01 5.26 32.20
C ASP A 385 -19.72 4.46 31.96
N GLN A 386 -19.07 4.69 30.80
CA GLN A 386 -17.78 4.12 30.43
C GLN A 386 -16.60 5.09 30.66
N GLY A 387 -16.90 6.26 31.24
CA GLY A 387 -15.88 7.26 31.57
C GLY A 387 -15.69 8.36 30.52
N TRP A 388 -16.49 8.37 29.46
CA TRP A 388 -16.46 9.42 28.47
C TRP A 388 -17.18 10.68 28.95
N LEU A 389 -16.86 11.82 28.35
CA LEU A 389 -17.68 13.02 28.54
C LEU A 389 -19.12 12.74 28.10
N PRO A 390 -20.12 13.31 28.77
CA PRO A 390 -21.48 13.20 28.29
C PRO A 390 -21.61 13.84 26.92
N PRO A 391 -22.49 13.34 26.05
CA PRO A 391 -22.71 13.93 24.73
C PRO A 391 -23.13 15.40 24.86
N PRO A 392 -22.82 16.22 23.86
CA PRO A 392 -23.28 17.61 23.83
C PRO A 392 -24.80 17.70 23.80
N SER A 393 -25.34 18.92 23.59
CA SER A 393 -26.78 19.06 23.36
C SER A 393 -27.21 18.20 22.18
N SER A 394 -28.45 17.69 22.20
CA SER A 394 -28.93 16.75 21.18
C SER A 394 -28.76 17.25 19.75
N ASP A 395 -28.93 18.54 19.53
CA ASP A 395 -28.79 19.15 18.20
C ASP A 395 -27.32 19.09 17.75
N LEU A 396 -26.38 19.53 18.59
CA LEU A 396 -24.95 19.49 18.27
C LEU A 396 -24.41 18.05 18.15
N ALA A 397 -24.88 17.12 19.01
CA ALA A 397 -24.50 15.72 18.90
C ALA A 397 -24.94 15.12 17.57
N THR A 398 -26.11 15.51 17.08
CA THR A 398 -26.63 15.08 15.77
C THR A 398 -25.80 15.72 14.65
N ASP A 399 -25.47 16.99 14.73
CA ASP A 399 -24.63 17.67 13.73
C ASP A 399 -23.24 17.01 13.63
N LEU A 400 -22.60 16.66 14.76
CA LEU A 400 -21.32 15.95 14.79
C LEU A 400 -21.39 14.57 14.14
N ALA A 401 -22.49 13.85 14.39
CA ALA A 401 -22.68 12.51 13.86
C ALA A 401 -23.17 12.51 12.38
N ASP A 402 -23.79 13.60 11.93
CA ASP A 402 -24.16 13.85 10.53
C ASP A 402 -22.96 14.22 9.68
N GLY A 403 -21.81 14.52 10.30
CA GLY A 403 -20.59 14.94 9.67
C GLY A 403 -20.24 16.40 9.95
N PHE A 404 -18.99 16.73 9.79
CA PHE A 404 -18.49 18.07 9.98
C PHE A 404 -17.13 18.24 9.26
N ASP A 405 -16.60 19.46 9.15
CA ASP A 405 -15.21 19.70 8.78
C ASP A 405 -14.30 19.06 9.84
N THR A 406 -13.92 17.77 9.64
CA THR A 406 -13.31 16.90 10.62
C THR A 406 -11.82 16.75 10.47
N ARG A 407 -11.16 16.48 11.59
CA ARG A 407 -9.73 16.18 11.66
C ARG A 407 -9.47 15.04 12.59
N TYR A 408 -8.39 14.31 12.33
CA TYR A 408 -7.88 13.39 13.34
C TYR A 408 -6.37 13.51 13.54
N LEU A 409 -5.94 13.08 14.70
CA LEU A 409 -4.55 12.85 15.05
C LEU A 409 -4.38 11.39 15.42
N PHE A 410 -3.68 10.64 14.58
CA PHE A 410 -3.27 9.29 14.86
C PHE A 410 -1.82 9.31 15.32
N SER A 411 -1.58 8.99 16.58
CA SER A 411 -0.27 9.16 17.21
C SER A 411 0.22 7.89 17.90
N PHE A 412 1.54 7.81 18.06
CA PHE A 412 2.18 6.62 18.63
C PHE A 412 3.52 6.95 19.30
N GLY A 413 3.86 6.16 20.30
CA GLY A 413 5.05 6.28 21.16
C GLY A 413 4.92 5.43 22.40
N PRO A 414 5.73 5.67 23.47
CA PRO A 414 6.83 6.63 23.50
C PRO A 414 8.12 6.10 22.87
N LEU A 415 8.83 6.97 22.17
CA LEU A 415 10.14 6.72 21.57
C LEU A 415 11.24 7.45 22.39
N ASN A 416 12.48 6.97 22.31
CA ASN A 416 13.63 7.67 22.85
C ASN A 416 14.77 7.64 21.81
N LEU A 417 15.43 8.79 21.59
CA LEU A 417 16.56 8.91 20.70
C LEU A 417 17.72 9.56 21.44
N GLU A 418 18.78 8.81 21.66
CA GLU A 418 20.05 9.37 22.12
C GLU A 418 20.70 10.22 21.01
N PRO A 419 21.65 11.10 21.32
CA PRO A 419 22.40 11.80 20.30
C PRO A 419 22.97 10.87 19.22
N ALA A 420 22.71 11.17 17.96
CA ALA A 420 23.04 10.42 16.76
C ALA A 420 22.24 9.12 16.53
N ASP A 421 21.29 8.78 17.40
CA ASP A 421 20.38 7.66 17.16
C ASP A 421 19.42 7.97 16.00
N SER A 422 18.99 6.90 15.33
CA SER A 422 17.97 6.95 14.29
C SER A 422 16.93 5.86 14.51
N LEU A 423 15.66 6.18 14.23
CA LEU A 423 14.53 5.25 14.28
C LEU A 423 13.76 5.35 12.96
N LEU A 424 13.45 4.22 12.37
CA LEU A 424 12.63 4.14 11.16
C LEU A 424 11.20 3.75 11.53
N ILE A 425 10.25 4.54 11.05
CA ILE A 425 8.82 4.30 11.14
C ILE A 425 8.26 4.35 9.73
N THR A 426 7.47 3.37 9.36
CA THR A 426 6.78 3.34 8.07
C THR A 426 5.28 3.45 8.30
N ILE A 427 4.65 4.34 7.57
CA ILE A 427 3.20 4.47 7.51
C ILE A 427 2.67 4.14 6.12
N ALA A 428 1.41 3.75 6.06
CA ALA A 428 0.64 3.73 4.82
C ALA A 428 -0.47 4.78 4.89
N TYR A 429 -0.66 5.53 3.82
CA TYR A 429 -1.88 6.27 3.56
C TYR A 429 -2.65 5.50 2.49
N VAL A 430 -3.86 5.04 2.82
CA VAL A 430 -4.59 3.98 2.13
C VAL A 430 -5.95 4.50 1.71
N ALA A 431 -6.37 4.19 0.50
CA ALA A 431 -7.74 4.37 0.03
C ALA A 431 -8.50 3.04 0.06
N GLY A 432 -9.83 3.14 0.17
CA GLY A 432 -10.75 2.03 0.00
C GLY A 432 -11.95 2.46 -0.83
N ASP A 433 -12.30 1.65 -1.83
CA ASP A 433 -13.42 1.91 -2.71
C ASP A 433 -14.74 1.37 -2.12
N ASN A 434 -15.85 1.86 -2.65
CA ASN A 434 -17.19 1.38 -2.31
C ASN A 434 -17.56 1.35 -0.82
N PHE A 435 -16.99 2.23 -0.02
CA PHE A 435 -17.32 2.37 1.40
C PHE A 435 -18.82 2.67 1.59
N HIS A 436 -19.38 3.56 0.76
CA HIS A 436 -20.82 3.76 0.62
C HIS A 436 -21.39 2.83 -0.45
N VAL A 437 -22.15 1.82 -0.03
CA VAL A 437 -22.68 0.79 -0.93
C VAL A 437 -23.92 1.27 -1.70
N LYS A 438 -24.78 2.06 -1.06
CA LYS A 438 -26.02 2.55 -1.68
C LYS A 438 -26.25 4.01 -1.34
N PRO A 439 -26.68 4.82 -2.34
CA PRO A 439 -27.13 6.17 -2.07
C PRO A 439 -28.34 6.11 -1.12
N TYR A 440 -28.42 6.97 -0.14
CA TYR A 440 -29.43 7.04 0.90
C TYR A 440 -29.32 6.07 2.08
N ASP A 441 -28.30 5.22 2.19
CA ASP A 441 -28.17 4.34 3.35
C ASP A 441 -28.05 5.18 4.64
N PHE A 442 -27.29 6.27 4.62
CA PHE A 442 -27.25 7.21 5.74
C PHE A 442 -28.65 7.72 6.11
N ARG A 443 -29.36 8.31 5.17
CA ARG A 443 -30.72 8.87 5.39
C ARG A 443 -31.74 7.83 5.84
N GLN A 444 -31.60 6.56 5.43
CA GLN A 444 -32.57 5.50 5.74
C GLN A 444 -32.25 4.79 7.05
N HIS A 445 -30.97 4.61 7.36
CA HIS A 445 -30.50 3.74 8.43
C HIS A 445 -29.90 4.49 9.62
N TYR A 446 -29.36 5.70 9.41
CA TYR A 446 -28.86 6.49 10.52
C TYR A 446 -29.99 6.88 11.50
N LYS A 447 -29.75 6.64 12.76
CA LYS A 447 -30.63 7.03 13.87
C LYS A 447 -29.77 7.44 15.05
N ALA A 448 -30.04 8.61 15.59
CA ALA A 448 -29.30 9.18 16.71
C ALA A 448 -29.28 8.29 17.96
N ASP A 449 -30.30 7.47 18.19
CA ASP A 449 -30.38 6.51 19.28
C ASP A 449 -29.76 5.13 18.97
N ASN A 450 -29.40 4.89 17.69
CA ASN A 450 -28.79 3.64 17.23
C ASN A 450 -27.97 3.88 15.94
N PRO A 451 -26.84 4.60 15.99
CA PRO A 451 -25.99 4.86 14.81
C PRO A 451 -25.39 3.58 14.22
N GLY A 452 -25.22 2.52 15.03
CA GLY A 452 -24.79 1.21 14.57
C GLY A 452 -25.64 0.61 13.46
N ALA A 453 -26.93 0.97 13.38
CA ALA A 453 -27.78 0.53 12.27
C ALA A 453 -27.35 1.07 10.90
N PHE A 454 -26.72 2.23 10.85
CA PHE A 454 -26.10 2.75 9.63
C PHE A 454 -24.70 2.17 9.43
N TYR A 455 -23.91 2.06 10.50
CA TYR A 455 -22.56 1.52 10.44
C TYR A 455 -22.48 0.13 9.79
N GLU A 456 -23.52 -0.70 10.00
CA GLU A 456 -23.66 -2.03 9.36
C GLU A 456 -23.85 -1.97 7.82
N HIS A 457 -24.09 -0.79 7.25
CA HIS A 457 -24.23 -0.56 5.81
C HIS A 457 -22.96 0.01 5.16
N LEU A 458 -21.95 0.33 5.95
CA LEU A 458 -20.65 0.77 5.47
C LEU A 458 -19.78 -0.46 5.15
N ASP A 459 -19.06 -0.41 4.04
CA ASP A 459 -18.17 -1.49 3.64
C ASP A 459 -16.69 -1.09 3.84
N PHE A 460 -16.10 -1.64 4.86
CA PHE A 460 -14.66 -1.46 5.16
C PHE A 460 -13.75 -2.48 4.48
N ARG A 461 -14.31 -3.39 3.69
CA ARG A 461 -13.54 -4.54 3.18
C ARG A 461 -12.35 -4.10 2.33
N ASP A 462 -12.58 -3.21 1.38
CA ASP A 462 -11.53 -2.77 0.47
C ASP A 462 -10.44 -1.97 1.21
N LEU A 463 -10.81 -1.03 2.08
CA LEU A 463 -9.86 -0.32 2.94
C LEU A 463 -9.00 -1.28 3.78
N ALA A 464 -9.63 -2.27 4.41
CA ALA A 464 -8.92 -3.24 5.27
C ALA A 464 -7.98 -4.12 4.44
N LEU A 465 -8.39 -4.51 3.25
CA LEU A 465 -7.58 -5.29 2.32
C LEU A 465 -6.38 -4.49 1.84
N ASN A 466 -6.59 -3.27 1.34
CA ASN A 466 -5.52 -2.39 0.86
C ASN A 466 -4.55 -2.02 1.98
N ALA A 467 -5.06 -1.80 3.19
CA ALA A 467 -4.24 -1.62 4.38
C ALA A 467 -3.37 -2.86 4.70
N SER A 468 -3.91 -4.06 4.49
CA SER A 468 -3.14 -5.29 4.66
C SER A 468 -2.11 -5.49 3.56
N TRP A 469 -2.45 -5.22 2.31
CA TRP A 469 -1.51 -5.24 1.19
C TRP A 469 -0.34 -4.28 1.41
N ALA A 470 -0.59 -3.08 1.92
CA ALA A 470 0.46 -2.13 2.27
C ALA A 470 1.48 -2.72 3.25
N ALA A 471 1.00 -3.45 4.27
CA ALA A 471 1.87 -4.15 5.22
C ALA A 471 2.58 -5.35 4.58
N TRP A 472 1.88 -6.14 3.78
CA TRP A 472 2.43 -7.35 3.16
C TRP A 472 3.48 -7.06 2.09
N ILE A 473 3.32 -6.00 1.32
CA ILE A 473 4.35 -5.57 0.36
C ILE A 473 5.57 -5.05 1.09
N TYR A 474 5.36 -4.30 2.17
CA TYR A 474 6.46 -3.79 2.97
C TYR A 474 7.30 -4.93 3.54
N ASP A 475 6.65 -5.96 4.11
CA ASP A 475 7.26 -7.09 4.81
C ASP A 475 6.41 -8.35 4.58
N ASN A 476 6.89 -9.25 3.71
CA ASN A 476 6.08 -10.35 3.18
C ASN A 476 5.75 -11.42 4.24
N PRO A 477 4.48 -11.73 4.45
CA PRO A 477 4.08 -12.76 5.42
C PRO A 477 4.66 -14.14 5.09
N GLY A 478 5.29 -14.77 6.09
CA GLY A 478 5.82 -16.13 5.96
C GLY A 478 7.14 -16.24 5.19
N VAL A 479 7.76 -15.13 4.81
CA VAL A 479 9.13 -15.06 4.25
C VAL A 479 10.13 -14.86 5.39
N ASP A 480 11.28 -15.50 5.28
CA ASP A 480 12.44 -15.34 6.17
C ASP A 480 13.51 -14.62 5.34
N THR A 481 13.49 -13.29 5.42
CA THR A 481 14.25 -12.41 4.51
C THR A 481 15.73 -12.39 4.84
N ASP A 482 16.10 -12.48 6.11
CA ASP A 482 17.49 -12.45 6.57
C ASP A 482 18.08 -13.81 6.97
N THR A 483 17.28 -14.88 6.82
CA THR A 483 17.66 -16.27 7.12
C THR A 483 17.95 -16.54 8.59
N ASP A 484 17.29 -15.83 9.50
CA ASP A 484 17.43 -16.01 10.94
C ASP A 484 16.49 -17.11 11.51
N GLY A 485 15.57 -17.63 10.70
CA GLY A 485 14.59 -18.65 11.03
C GLY A 485 13.24 -18.10 11.49
N ILE A 486 13.08 -16.77 11.57
CA ILE A 486 11.80 -16.10 11.83
C ILE A 486 11.09 -15.86 10.49
N ARG A 487 9.77 -16.06 10.44
CA ARG A 487 8.96 -15.89 9.22
C ARG A 487 7.75 -14.97 9.45
N GLY A 488 7.76 -14.25 10.55
CA GLY A 488 6.64 -13.41 10.94
C GLY A 488 5.58 -14.13 11.78
N GLU A 489 4.36 -13.63 11.76
CA GLU A 489 3.28 -14.11 12.61
C GLU A 489 2.27 -14.94 11.82
N VAL A 490 1.77 -16.01 12.44
CA VAL A 490 0.87 -16.98 11.82
C VAL A 490 -0.32 -17.27 12.72
N TYR A 491 -1.50 -17.31 12.13
CA TYR A 491 -2.72 -17.85 12.72
C TYR A 491 -2.96 -19.27 12.20
N VAL A 492 -3.31 -20.20 13.08
CA VAL A 492 -3.65 -21.55 12.70
C VAL A 492 -5.16 -21.76 12.86
N THR A 493 -5.85 -22.06 11.79
CA THR A 493 -7.30 -22.29 11.77
C THR A 493 -7.67 -23.57 12.55
N GLU A 494 -8.94 -23.75 12.86
CA GLU A 494 -9.44 -24.96 13.50
C GLU A 494 -9.19 -26.22 12.64
N ASP A 495 -9.16 -26.08 11.32
CA ASP A 495 -8.88 -27.16 10.36
C ASP A 495 -7.39 -27.46 10.22
N GLY A 496 -6.52 -26.64 10.81
CA GLY A 496 -5.07 -26.81 10.85
C GLY A 496 -4.32 -26.07 9.74
N ASP A 497 -5.00 -25.25 8.95
CA ASP A 497 -4.40 -24.39 7.94
C ASP A 497 -3.67 -23.21 8.60
N SER A 498 -2.56 -22.80 8.00
CA SER A 498 -1.74 -21.69 8.51
C SER A 498 -1.93 -20.44 7.66
N ILE A 499 -2.36 -19.37 8.29
CA ILE A 499 -2.51 -18.05 7.68
C ILE A 499 -1.39 -17.16 8.22
N TRP A 500 -0.41 -16.84 7.37
CA TRP A 500 0.60 -15.85 7.70
C TRP A 500 0.02 -14.46 7.47
N TYR A 501 0.09 -13.58 8.48
CA TYR A 501 -0.54 -12.26 8.42
C TYR A 501 0.41 -11.10 8.68
N ALA A 502 1.62 -11.36 9.14
CA ALA A 502 2.69 -10.38 9.28
C ALA A 502 4.04 -10.98 8.87
N GLY A 503 4.97 -10.18 8.39
CA GLY A 503 6.31 -10.59 8.02
C GLY A 503 7.28 -10.70 9.18
N ASP A 504 8.57 -10.90 8.88
CA ASP A 504 9.64 -11.18 9.86
C ASP A 504 10.24 -9.90 10.50
N GLY A 505 9.83 -8.72 10.06
CA GLY A 505 10.32 -7.42 10.51
C GLY A 505 11.43 -6.84 9.63
N VAL A 506 11.78 -7.53 8.55
CA VAL A 506 12.78 -7.09 7.56
C VAL A 506 12.07 -6.70 6.26
N PRO A 507 12.18 -5.46 5.79
CA PRO A 507 11.46 -5.02 4.61
C PRO A 507 11.85 -5.77 3.34
N ASP A 508 10.85 -6.25 2.60
CA ASP A 508 10.98 -6.89 1.29
C ASP A 508 10.67 -5.94 0.13
N PHE A 509 9.66 -5.11 0.28
CA PHE A 509 9.11 -4.25 -0.78
C PHE A 509 8.78 -5.01 -2.06
N THR A 510 8.24 -6.21 -1.90
CA THR A 510 7.98 -7.13 -3.01
C THR A 510 6.53 -7.59 -2.97
N GLY A 511 5.86 -7.54 -4.11
CA GLY A 511 4.54 -8.15 -4.29
C GLY A 511 4.63 -9.57 -4.84
N PRO A 512 3.51 -10.25 -5.03
CA PRO A 512 3.47 -11.56 -5.66
C PRO A 512 4.04 -11.45 -7.09
N PRO A 513 5.04 -12.27 -7.44
CA PRO A 513 5.57 -12.29 -8.79
C PRO A 513 4.69 -13.15 -9.71
N PRO A 514 4.60 -12.84 -11.00
CA PRO A 514 4.00 -13.74 -11.96
C PRO A 514 4.84 -15.03 -12.08
N PRO A 515 4.24 -16.15 -12.57
CA PRO A 515 5.00 -17.35 -12.86
C PRO A 515 6.16 -17.05 -13.81
N PRO A 516 7.33 -17.66 -13.65
CA PRO A 516 8.48 -17.40 -14.51
C PRO A 516 8.16 -17.75 -15.98
N ALA A 517 8.68 -16.95 -16.90
CA ALA A 517 8.48 -17.18 -18.33
C ALA A 517 8.98 -18.58 -18.76
N PRO A 518 8.26 -19.27 -19.63
CA PRO A 518 8.65 -20.62 -20.07
C PRO A 518 9.91 -20.58 -20.95
N ILE A 519 10.65 -21.68 -20.97
CA ILE A 519 11.82 -21.83 -21.82
C ILE A 519 11.35 -22.00 -23.27
N LEU A 520 11.71 -21.05 -24.13
CA LEU A 520 11.25 -20.95 -25.50
C LEU A 520 12.26 -21.54 -26.49
N ARG A 521 11.77 -22.24 -27.52
CA ARG A 521 12.51 -22.55 -28.74
C ARG A 521 11.64 -22.34 -29.97
N TYR A 522 12.27 -22.27 -31.12
CA TYR A 522 11.55 -22.16 -32.39
C TYR A 522 12.16 -23.01 -33.49
N SER A 523 11.34 -23.35 -34.45
CA SER A 523 11.76 -23.89 -35.73
C SER A 523 11.09 -23.10 -36.88
N ALA A 524 11.81 -22.85 -37.95
CA ALA A 524 11.30 -22.07 -39.05
C ALA A 524 11.58 -22.75 -40.40
N VAL A 525 10.56 -22.76 -41.25
CA VAL A 525 10.66 -23.09 -42.67
C VAL A 525 10.07 -21.94 -43.50
N PRO A 526 10.36 -21.83 -44.79
CA PRO A 526 9.82 -20.70 -45.58
C PRO A 526 8.30 -20.57 -45.45
N GLY A 527 7.85 -19.45 -44.91
CA GLY A 527 6.43 -19.14 -44.73
C GLY A 527 5.79 -19.69 -43.44
N GLN A 528 6.53 -20.40 -42.60
CA GLN A 528 5.99 -20.98 -41.35
C GLN A 528 7.01 -20.87 -40.24
N VAL A 529 6.54 -20.56 -39.03
CA VAL A 529 7.30 -20.65 -37.78
C VAL A 529 6.50 -21.44 -36.79
N THR A 530 7.16 -22.42 -36.13
CA THR A 530 6.62 -23.11 -34.96
C THR A 530 7.40 -22.64 -33.73
N VAL A 531 6.68 -22.11 -32.78
CA VAL A 531 7.18 -21.73 -31.45
C VAL A 531 6.83 -22.87 -30.50
N SER A 532 7.82 -23.36 -29.76
CA SER A 532 7.65 -24.45 -28.78
C SER A 532 8.22 -23.99 -27.44
N TRP A 533 7.61 -24.42 -26.34
CA TRP A 533 8.11 -24.08 -25.03
C TRP A 533 7.99 -25.21 -24.02
N ASN A 534 8.85 -25.14 -23.03
CA ASN A 534 8.85 -26.02 -21.87
C ASN A 534 8.37 -25.21 -20.66
N GLY A 535 7.31 -25.69 -20.05
CA GLY A 535 6.66 -25.01 -18.93
C GLY A 535 6.93 -25.61 -17.55
N GLN A 536 7.82 -26.61 -17.42
CA GLN A 536 7.94 -27.33 -16.15
C GLN A 536 8.24 -26.40 -14.96
N HIS A 537 9.24 -25.52 -15.07
CA HIS A 537 9.57 -24.60 -13.98
C HIS A 537 8.54 -23.48 -13.80
N THR A 538 7.76 -23.20 -14.84
CA THR A 538 6.66 -22.23 -14.83
C THR A 538 5.43 -22.81 -14.12
N GLU A 539 5.02 -24.04 -14.54
CA GLU A 539 3.80 -24.68 -14.06
C GLU A 539 3.94 -25.27 -12.64
N GLU A 540 5.16 -25.57 -12.21
CA GLU A 540 5.46 -26.08 -10.86
C GLU A 540 6.00 -24.97 -9.94
N TYR A 541 5.97 -23.72 -10.39
CA TYR A 541 6.47 -22.59 -9.60
C TYR A 541 5.59 -22.37 -8.37
N LEU A 542 6.23 -22.42 -7.22
CA LEU A 542 5.59 -22.08 -5.96
C LEU A 542 5.79 -20.59 -5.72
N ASP A 543 4.71 -19.84 -5.79
CA ASP A 543 4.73 -18.42 -5.50
C ASP A 543 5.26 -18.17 -4.08
N PRO A 544 6.33 -17.39 -3.90
CA PRO A 544 6.90 -17.14 -2.60
C PRO A 544 5.99 -16.33 -1.68
N PHE A 545 5.04 -15.56 -2.25
CA PHE A 545 4.09 -14.75 -1.51
C PHE A 545 2.86 -15.56 -1.08
N SER A 546 2.13 -16.13 -2.03
CA SER A 546 0.91 -16.90 -1.75
C SER A 546 1.18 -18.30 -1.19
N LYS A 547 2.40 -18.84 -1.34
CA LYS A 547 2.80 -20.23 -1.04
C LYS A 547 1.97 -21.27 -1.80
N LYS A 548 1.42 -20.91 -2.94
CA LYS A 548 0.63 -21.76 -3.83
C LYS A 548 1.30 -21.88 -5.19
N ILE A 549 0.96 -22.93 -5.90
CA ILE A 549 1.22 -23.04 -7.33
C ILE A 549 0.00 -22.39 -8.00
N ASP A 550 0.19 -21.17 -8.50
CA ASP A 550 -0.87 -20.31 -9.02
C ASP A 550 -0.81 -20.13 -10.53
N PHE A 551 0.05 -20.88 -11.19
CA PHE A 551 0.11 -20.88 -12.64
C PHE A 551 -1.26 -21.22 -13.26
N GLU A 552 -1.70 -20.37 -14.20
CA GLU A 552 -2.99 -20.49 -14.86
C GLU A 552 -2.86 -20.75 -16.35
N GLY A 553 -1.91 -20.09 -17.03
CA GLY A 553 -1.84 -20.29 -18.47
C GLY A 553 -0.72 -19.59 -19.20
N TYR A 554 -0.81 -19.66 -20.54
CA TYR A 554 0.16 -19.06 -21.45
C TYR A 554 -0.49 -18.13 -22.42
N ARG A 555 0.25 -17.10 -22.86
CA ARG A 555 -0.08 -16.24 -23.97
C ARG A 555 1.06 -16.19 -24.97
N VAL A 556 0.73 -16.26 -26.25
CA VAL A 556 1.70 -16.19 -27.35
C VAL A 556 1.50 -14.88 -28.09
N TYR A 557 2.57 -14.15 -28.23
CA TYR A 557 2.58 -12.85 -28.89
C TYR A 557 3.53 -12.80 -30.08
N MET A 558 3.26 -11.90 -31.00
CA MET A 558 4.14 -11.62 -32.15
C MET A 558 4.22 -10.12 -32.41
N SER A 559 5.40 -9.67 -32.83
CA SER A 559 5.63 -8.31 -33.30
C SER A 559 6.51 -8.26 -34.55
N ASP A 560 6.45 -7.14 -35.24
CA ASP A 560 7.39 -6.73 -36.29
C ASP A 560 8.59 -5.94 -35.75
N GLU A 561 8.51 -5.49 -34.48
CA GLU A 561 9.51 -4.66 -33.84
C GLU A 561 9.75 -5.16 -32.41
N LEU A 562 10.99 -5.03 -31.91
CA LEU A 562 11.33 -5.44 -30.54
C LEU A 562 11.01 -4.30 -29.56
N VAL A 563 9.72 -3.92 -29.51
CA VAL A 563 9.18 -2.91 -28.60
C VAL A 563 7.95 -3.52 -27.93
N LYS A 564 7.86 -3.47 -26.60
CA LYS A 564 6.84 -4.16 -25.80
C LYS A 564 5.41 -3.85 -26.30
N GLU A 565 5.11 -2.61 -26.55
CA GLU A 565 3.78 -2.12 -26.92
C GLU A 565 3.38 -2.54 -28.36
N SER A 566 4.31 -3.04 -29.16
CA SER A 566 4.06 -3.49 -30.53
C SER A 566 3.68 -4.98 -30.63
N PHE A 567 3.76 -5.73 -29.53
CA PHE A 567 3.41 -7.14 -29.51
C PHE A 567 1.89 -7.33 -29.50
N ALA A 568 1.41 -8.06 -30.50
CA ALA A 568 0.01 -8.44 -30.63
C ALA A 568 -0.22 -9.87 -30.13
N LEU A 569 -1.26 -10.07 -29.34
CA LEU A 569 -1.66 -11.38 -28.85
C LEU A 569 -2.12 -12.27 -30.02
N LEU A 570 -1.53 -13.46 -30.14
CA LEU A 570 -1.89 -14.46 -31.15
C LEU A 570 -2.84 -15.51 -30.58
N THR A 571 -2.55 -16.00 -29.39
CA THR A 571 -3.37 -16.99 -28.68
C THR A 571 -3.17 -16.89 -27.18
N SER A 572 -4.20 -17.28 -26.44
CA SER A 572 -4.20 -17.42 -24.99
C SER A 572 -4.75 -18.81 -24.65
N ALA A 573 -4.18 -19.45 -23.65
CA ALA A 573 -4.60 -20.75 -23.17
C ALA A 573 -4.49 -20.79 -21.65
N ASP A 574 -5.56 -21.22 -20.97
CA ASP A 574 -5.62 -21.37 -19.52
C ASP A 574 -5.97 -22.80 -19.07
N LEU A 575 -5.82 -23.05 -17.79
CA LEU A 575 -6.25 -24.29 -17.17
C LEU A 575 -7.78 -24.34 -17.07
N LEU A 576 -8.33 -25.55 -17.11
CA LEU A 576 -9.76 -25.73 -16.81
C LEU A 576 -9.92 -25.85 -15.31
N ASP A 577 -10.54 -24.85 -14.71
CA ASP A 577 -10.83 -24.84 -13.29
C ASP A 577 -12.11 -24.08 -12.94
N TYR A 578 -12.45 -24.04 -11.66
CA TYR A 578 -13.74 -23.58 -11.18
C TYR A 578 -13.60 -22.83 -9.87
N ASN A 579 -14.28 -21.70 -9.75
CA ASN A 579 -14.52 -21.01 -8.49
C ASN A 579 -15.67 -21.67 -7.73
N ARG A 580 -15.53 -21.84 -6.42
CA ARG A 580 -16.58 -22.36 -5.53
C ARG A 580 -17.12 -21.25 -4.63
N TYR A 581 -18.42 -21.02 -4.72
CA TYR A 581 -19.14 -20.06 -3.89
C TYR A 581 -19.96 -20.77 -2.82
N THR A 582 -20.01 -20.19 -1.61
CA THR A 582 -20.82 -20.67 -0.50
C THR A 582 -21.88 -19.65 -0.13
N TRP A 583 -23.05 -20.14 0.31
CA TRP A 583 -24.10 -19.27 0.80
C TRP A 583 -23.85 -18.84 2.23
N ASN A 584 -23.70 -17.54 2.48
CA ASN A 584 -23.67 -16.97 3.80
C ASN A 584 -25.07 -16.63 4.27
N ALA A 585 -25.64 -17.47 5.17
CA ALA A 585 -26.98 -17.27 5.67
C ALA A 585 -27.12 -16.02 6.58
N GLY A 586 -26.03 -15.57 7.20
CA GLY A 586 -26.02 -14.38 8.05
C GLY A 586 -26.13 -13.09 7.25
N ARG A 587 -25.47 -13.05 6.08
CA ARG A 587 -25.51 -11.89 5.17
C ARG A 587 -26.53 -12.00 4.05
N GLY A 588 -27.03 -13.21 3.77
CA GLY A 588 -28.00 -13.47 2.71
C GLY A 588 -27.41 -13.37 1.30
N GLU A 589 -26.11 -13.64 1.15
CA GLU A 589 -25.38 -13.52 -0.11
C GLU A 589 -24.48 -14.74 -0.38
N TRP A 590 -24.06 -14.89 -1.64
CA TRP A 590 -23.06 -15.85 -2.04
C TRP A 590 -21.66 -15.27 -1.90
N GLN A 591 -20.74 -15.99 -1.30
CA GLN A 591 -19.35 -15.59 -1.10
C GLN A 591 -18.42 -16.58 -1.79
N LEU A 592 -17.40 -16.09 -2.47
CA LEU A 592 -16.33 -16.90 -3.01
C LEU A 592 -15.56 -17.52 -1.83
N ARG A 593 -15.38 -18.82 -1.82
CA ARG A 593 -14.75 -19.52 -0.71
C ARG A 593 -13.33 -20.00 -1.03
N GLU A 594 -13.16 -20.56 -2.21
CA GLU A 594 -11.89 -21.11 -2.65
C GLU A 594 -11.75 -20.94 -4.15
N PHE A 595 -10.51 -20.89 -4.61
CA PHE A 595 -10.17 -20.66 -6.00
C PHE A 595 -8.84 -21.29 -6.37
N PRO A 596 -8.58 -21.43 -7.67
CA PRO A 596 -9.48 -22.18 -8.53
C PRO A 596 -9.40 -23.64 -8.14
N LEU A 597 -10.48 -24.36 -8.30
CA LEU A 597 -10.52 -25.80 -8.08
C LEU A 597 -10.35 -26.52 -9.41
N SER A 598 -9.27 -27.28 -9.56
CA SER A 598 -9.08 -28.13 -10.72
C SER A 598 -10.11 -29.27 -10.76
N PRO A 599 -10.40 -29.86 -11.93
CA PRO A 599 -11.24 -31.04 -12.03
C PRO A 599 -10.80 -32.18 -11.08
N ASP A 600 -9.49 -32.40 -10.96
CA ASP A 600 -8.93 -33.42 -10.05
C ASP A 600 -9.21 -33.10 -8.58
N SER A 601 -9.19 -31.83 -8.21
CA SER A 601 -9.53 -31.37 -6.86
C SER A 601 -11.02 -31.57 -6.58
N LEU A 602 -11.87 -31.24 -7.53
CA LEU A 602 -13.31 -31.45 -7.42
C LEU A 602 -13.67 -32.97 -7.31
N GLU A 603 -13.01 -33.82 -8.10
CA GLU A 603 -13.18 -35.26 -7.99
C GLU A 603 -12.79 -35.81 -6.62
N LYS A 604 -11.68 -35.32 -6.05
CA LYS A 604 -11.25 -35.68 -4.68
C LYS A 604 -12.23 -35.22 -3.61
N LEU A 605 -12.81 -34.03 -3.76
CA LEU A 605 -13.72 -33.44 -2.78
C LEU A 605 -15.14 -34.05 -2.85
N TYR A 606 -15.64 -34.26 -4.06
CA TYR A 606 -17.04 -34.59 -4.30
C TYR A 606 -17.26 -35.98 -4.92
N GLY A 607 -16.20 -36.67 -5.34
CA GLY A 607 -16.24 -38.04 -5.90
C GLY A 607 -16.17 -38.09 -7.43
N GLU A 608 -15.86 -39.28 -7.93
CA GLU A 608 -15.83 -39.57 -9.37
C GLU A 608 -17.14 -39.18 -10.05
N ASN A 609 -17.07 -38.49 -11.16
CA ASN A 609 -18.18 -37.97 -11.96
C ASN A 609 -18.95 -36.77 -11.37
N PHE A 610 -18.35 -36.03 -10.45
CA PHE A 610 -18.94 -34.76 -10.03
C PHE A 610 -18.83 -33.74 -11.18
N ASP A 611 -19.97 -33.23 -11.64
CA ASP A 611 -20.02 -32.16 -12.62
C ASP A 611 -20.36 -30.84 -11.91
N PRO A 612 -19.37 -29.94 -11.75
CA PRO A 612 -19.63 -28.67 -11.07
C PRO A 612 -20.65 -27.79 -11.78
N LEU A 613 -20.79 -27.90 -13.10
CA LEU A 613 -21.72 -27.11 -13.90
C LEU A 613 -23.20 -27.51 -13.77
N GLU A 614 -23.49 -28.63 -13.10
CA GLU A 614 -24.84 -28.99 -12.70
C GLU A 614 -25.38 -28.12 -11.56
N TYR A 615 -24.47 -27.39 -10.85
CA TYR A 615 -24.80 -26.63 -9.65
C TYR A 615 -24.54 -25.15 -9.84
N ASP A 616 -25.63 -24.37 -10.00
CA ASP A 616 -25.63 -22.91 -10.14
C ASP A 616 -26.30 -22.23 -8.93
N LYS A 617 -26.36 -20.89 -8.96
CA LYS A 617 -27.02 -20.07 -7.92
C LYS A 617 -28.47 -20.48 -7.64
N ASN A 618 -29.19 -21.05 -8.62
CA ASN A 618 -30.59 -21.45 -8.51
C ASN A 618 -30.76 -22.93 -8.12
N ASN A 619 -29.71 -23.73 -8.32
CA ASN A 619 -29.68 -25.15 -8.02
C ASN A 619 -28.37 -25.52 -7.33
N PRO A 620 -28.12 -25.03 -6.09
CA PRO A 620 -26.85 -25.24 -5.43
C PRO A 620 -26.66 -26.69 -4.95
N TYR A 621 -25.42 -27.13 -4.91
CA TYR A 621 -25.02 -28.35 -4.23
C TYR A 621 -25.19 -28.20 -2.72
N THR A 622 -25.74 -29.22 -2.06
CA THR A 622 -25.87 -29.24 -0.59
C THR A 622 -24.97 -30.35 -0.03
N ASP A 623 -24.03 -30.01 0.83
CA ASP A 623 -23.19 -30.98 1.51
C ASP A 623 -23.90 -31.68 2.67
N GLN A 624 -23.21 -32.63 3.33
CA GLN A 624 -23.78 -33.39 4.46
C GLN A 624 -24.04 -32.51 5.70
N ALA A 625 -23.39 -31.36 5.83
CA ALA A 625 -23.59 -30.42 6.93
C ALA A 625 -24.72 -29.42 6.63
N GLY A 626 -25.25 -29.42 5.40
CA GLY A 626 -26.31 -28.49 4.96
C GLY A 626 -25.78 -27.19 4.35
N ASN A 627 -24.49 -27.07 4.10
CA ASN A 627 -23.94 -25.91 3.41
C ASN A 627 -24.28 -25.97 1.92
N LEU A 628 -24.52 -24.78 1.34
CA LEU A 628 -24.87 -24.63 -0.06
C LEU A 628 -23.66 -24.12 -0.84
N TYR A 629 -23.40 -24.76 -1.98
CA TYR A 629 -22.32 -24.37 -2.90
C TYR A 629 -22.82 -24.28 -4.34
N TYR A 630 -22.27 -23.37 -5.11
CA TYR A 630 -22.37 -23.39 -6.55
C TYR A 630 -20.99 -23.12 -7.17
N PHE A 631 -20.85 -23.41 -8.48
CA PHE A 631 -19.59 -23.33 -9.17
C PHE A 631 -19.71 -22.52 -10.44
N GLU A 632 -18.65 -21.78 -10.75
CA GLU A 632 -18.51 -21.06 -12.02
C GLU A 632 -17.15 -21.39 -12.63
N THR A 633 -17.10 -21.55 -13.95
CA THR A 633 -15.84 -21.74 -14.68
C THR A 633 -15.03 -20.45 -14.62
N VAL A 634 -13.73 -20.56 -14.35
CA VAL A 634 -12.80 -19.46 -14.54
C VAL A 634 -12.26 -19.51 -15.96
N ASP A 635 -12.24 -18.38 -16.67
CA ASP A 635 -11.75 -18.28 -18.04
C ASP A 635 -11.02 -16.95 -18.24
N TRP A 636 -9.70 -17.02 -18.29
CA TRP A 636 -8.81 -15.87 -18.48
C TRP A 636 -8.35 -15.68 -19.93
N ASN A 637 -8.91 -16.45 -20.87
CA ASN A 637 -8.47 -16.45 -22.27
C ASN A 637 -8.80 -15.18 -23.07
N ARG A 638 -9.46 -14.19 -22.49
CA ARG A 638 -9.75 -12.89 -23.13
C ARG A 638 -10.13 -13.00 -24.62
N SER A 639 -11.19 -13.72 -24.93
CA SER A 639 -11.80 -13.84 -26.27
C SER A 639 -11.03 -14.60 -27.36
N LEU A 640 -9.86 -15.14 -27.09
CA LEU A 640 -9.13 -16.01 -28.03
C LEU A 640 -9.09 -17.47 -27.56
N GLY A 641 -9.94 -17.80 -26.61
CA GLY A 641 -9.91 -18.95 -25.76
C GLY A 641 -9.59 -20.29 -26.42
N VAL A 642 -8.42 -20.80 -26.06
CA VAL A 642 -8.09 -22.21 -26.23
C VAL A 642 -7.71 -22.69 -24.83
N ASN A 643 -8.53 -23.57 -24.26
CA ASN A 643 -8.20 -24.20 -23.00
C ASN A 643 -6.89 -24.96 -23.12
N ILE A 644 -5.99 -24.85 -22.13
CA ILE A 644 -4.68 -25.50 -22.18
C ILE A 644 -4.80 -27.02 -22.28
N GLY A 645 -5.87 -27.61 -21.78
CA GLY A 645 -6.19 -29.04 -21.98
C GLY A 645 -6.43 -29.43 -23.44
N GLU A 646 -6.73 -28.48 -24.32
CA GLU A 646 -6.91 -28.68 -25.76
C GLU A 646 -5.59 -28.50 -26.52
N ILE A 647 -4.58 -27.85 -25.91
CA ILE A 647 -3.24 -27.77 -26.47
C ILE A 647 -2.55 -29.09 -26.25
N GLN A 648 -2.08 -29.70 -27.34
CA GLN A 648 -1.40 -30.99 -27.25
C GLN A 648 -0.09 -30.83 -26.45
N LYS A 649 -0.11 -31.36 -25.22
CA LYS A 649 1.06 -31.42 -24.34
C LYS A 649 1.80 -32.71 -24.61
N THR A 650 3.03 -32.61 -25.06
CA THR A 650 3.88 -33.76 -25.30
C THR A 650 5.08 -33.71 -24.37
N TYR A 651 5.15 -34.67 -23.43
CA TYR A 651 6.36 -34.84 -22.63
C TYR A 651 7.39 -35.60 -23.47
N GLN A 652 8.51 -34.98 -23.79
CA GLN A 652 9.61 -35.61 -24.52
C GLN A 652 10.88 -35.57 -23.72
N LYS A 653 11.50 -36.73 -23.59
CA LYS A 653 12.85 -36.89 -23.12
C LYS A 653 13.75 -36.83 -24.34
N GLU A 654 14.37 -35.72 -24.62
CA GLU A 654 15.37 -35.60 -25.68
C GLU A 654 16.71 -36.15 -25.21
N ILE A 655 17.15 -37.19 -25.90
CA ILE A 655 18.51 -37.73 -25.78
C ILE A 655 19.36 -36.88 -26.72
N ASP A 656 19.95 -35.83 -26.20
CA ASP A 656 21.00 -35.17 -26.95
C ASP A 656 22.33 -35.82 -26.60
N ALA A 657 22.77 -36.72 -27.50
CA ALA A 657 23.91 -37.59 -27.37
C ALA A 657 25.19 -36.81 -26.94
N GLY A 658 25.35 -36.50 -25.68
CA GLY A 658 26.53 -35.93 -25.10
C GLY A 658 26.79 -34.46 -25.40
N THR A 659 25.80 -33.75 -25.91
CA THR A 659 25.92 -32.34 -26.33
C THR A 659 25.08 -31.35 -25.54
N VAL A 660 24.50 -31.72 -24.40
CA VAL A 660 24.01 -30.70 -23.46
C VAL A 660 25.22 -29.94 -22.90
N THR A 661 25.68 -28.99 -23.65
CA THR A 661 26.84 -28.14 -23.31
C THR A 661 26.40 -26.91 -22.52
N ASP A 662 25.11 -26.71 -22.32
CA ASP A 662 24.57 -25.59 -21.57
C ASP A 662 24.53 -25.91 -20.07
N SER A 663 25.72 -25.83 -19.46
CA SER A 663 25.83 -25.96 -18.00
C SER A 663 25.10 -24.82 -17.26
N ILE A 664 24.84 -23.69 -17.93
CA ILE A 664 24.14 -22.55 -17.34
C ILE A 664 22.65 -22.91 -17.17
N GLY A 665 22.01 -23.46 -18.20
CA GLY A 665 20.63 -23.90 -18.12
C GLY A 665 20.41 -24.98 -17.06
N ILE A 666 21.32 -25.92 -16.90
CA ILE A 666 21.24 -26.96 -15.85
C ILE A 666 21.30 -26.35 -14.43
N TYR A 667 22.11 -25.32 -14.22
CA TYR A 667 22.22 -24.65 -12.92
C TYR A 667 21.05 -23.69 -12.65
N GLN A 668 20.54 -23.07 -13.69
CA GLN A 668 19.43 -22.10 -13.58
C GLN A 668 18.06 -22.80 -13.47
N TYR A 669 17.90 -23.92 -14.18
CA TYR A 669 16.64 -24.67 -14.23
C TYR A 669 16.89 -26.16 -14.05
N PRO A 670 17.33 -26.63 -12.86
CA PRO A 670 17.73 -28.03 -12.63
C PRO A 670 16.61 -29.02 -12.86
N ASP A 671 15.35 -28.60 -12.65
CA ASP A 671 14.17 -29.48 -12.79
C ASP A 671 13.81 -29.77 -14.26
N ASN A 672 14.36 -29.02 -15.21
CA ASN A 672 14.18 -29.25 -16.64
C ASN A 672 15.12 -30.31 -17.23
N TYR A 673 15.93 -30.95 -16.39
CA TYR A 673 16.91 -31.93 -16.81
C TYR A 673 16.75 -33.23 -16.01
N VAL A 674 17.01 -34.35 -16.69
CA VAL A 674 17.06 -35.66 -16.07
C VAL A 674 18.45 -36.24 -16.30
N GLN A 675 19.12 -36.69 -15.24
CA GLN A 675 20.40 -37.38 -15.33
C GLN A 675 20.18 -38.91 -15.25
N GLU A 676 20.66 -39.63 -16.26
CA GLU A 676 20.72 -41.08 -16.28
C GLU A 676 22.16 -41.52 -16.53
N GLY A 677 22.81 -42.04 -15.48
CA GLY A 677 24.25 -42.30 -15.51
C GLY A 677 25.06 -41.05 -15.69
N ASP A 678 25.91 -41.01 -16.72
CA ASP A 678 26.76 -39.84 -17.05
C ASP A 678 26.10 -38.93 -18.10
N THR A 679 24.86 -39.21 -18.53
CA THR A 679 24.18 -38.47 -19.58
C THR A 679 23.07 -37.61 -19.01
N VAL A 680 23.04 -36.35 -19.41
CA VAL A 680 22.02 -35.36 -19.05
C VAL A 680 21.09 -35.17 -20.24
N TYR A 681 19.81 -35.22 -20.01
CA TYR A 681 18.75 -35.09 -20.99
C TYR A 681 17.88 -33.93 -20.66
N HIS A 682 17.41 -33.18 -21.69
CA HIS A 682 16.34 -32.22 -21.50
C HIS A 682 15.00 -32.94 -21.27
N LYS A 683 14.26 -32.43 -20.28
CA LYS A 683 12.89 -32.83 -20.00
C LYS A 683 11.98 -31.77 -20.59
N TYR A 684 11.23 -32.12 -21.64
CA TYR A 684 10.30 -31.17 -22.25
C TYR A 684 8.86 -31.57 -21.96
N TRP A 685 8.10 -30.60 -21.50
CA TRP A 685 6.69 -30.55 -21.76
C TRP A 685 6.50 -29.63 -22.96
N GLU A 686 6.18 -30.20 -24.11
CA GLU A 686 6.21 -29.44 -25.33
C GLU A 686 4.83 -28.94 -25.71
N TYR A 687 4.67 -27.64 -25.56
CA TYR A 687 3.56 -26.92 -26.15
C TYR A 687 4.04 -26.32 -27.46
N ASN A 688 3.18 -26.33 -28.47
CA ASN A 688 3.52 -25.86 -29.80
C ASN A 688 2.47 -24.86 -30.28
N TYR A 689 2.93 -23.78 -30.85
CA TYR A 689 2.10 -22.86 -31.64
C TYR A 689 2.73 -22.66 -33.00
N THR A 690 1.98 -22.96 -34.09
CA THR A 690 2.48 -22.83 -35.45
C THR A 690 1.76 -21.70 -36.17
N LEU A 691 2.52 -20.78 -36.75
CA LEU A 691 2.02 -19.68 -37.53
C LEU A 691 2.44 -19.87 -39.00
N ASP A 692 1.46 -19.91 -39.90
CA ASP A 692 1.61 -20.08 -41.32
C ASP A 692 1.47 -18.75 -42.09
N ASN A 693 1.80 -18.79 -43.36
CA ASN A 693 1.64 -17.67 -44.34
C ASN A 693 2.50 -16.44 -44.01
N LEU A 694 3.61 -16.64 -43.35
CA LEU A 694 4.57 -15.57 -43.05
C LEU A 694 5.37 -15.23 -44.32
N LEU A 695 5.72 -13.94 -44.48
CA LEU A 695 6.64 -13.50 -45.50
C LEU A 695 8.07 -13.95 -45.17
N PRO A 696 8.72 -14.78 -45.96
CA PRO A 696 10.01 -15.40 -45.63
C PRO A 696 11.17 -14.40 -45.41
N SER A 697 11.01 -13.17 -45.87
CA SER A 697 12.05 -12.12 -45.79
C SER A 697 11.77 -11.07 -44.74
N LYS A 698 10.69 -11.22 -43.99
CA LYS A 698 10.33 -10.25 -42.92
C LYS A 698 10.70 -10.82 -41.55
N GLU A 699 11.47 -10.05 -40.80
CA GLU A 699 11.80 -10.35 -39.42
C GLU A 699 10.52 -10.32 -38.55
N LYS A 700 10.43 -11.26 -37.63
CA LYS A 700 9.33 -11.36 -36.68
C LYS A 700 9.90 -11.72 -35.29
N PHE A 701 9.33 -11.11 -34.27
CA PHE A 701 9.64 -11.38 -32.88
C PHE A 701 8.47 -12.13 -32.24
N PHE A 702 8.77 -13.13 -31.44
CA PHE A 702 7.78 -13.93 -30.70
C PHE A 702 8.08 -13.87 -29.22
N ALA A 703 7.05 -13.81 -28.41
CA ALA A 703 7.12 -13.99 -26.99
C ALA A 703 6.08 -15.01 -26.52
N VAL A 704 6.43 -15.80 -25.53
CA VAL A 704 5.49 -16.63 -24.78
C VAL A 704 5.61 -16.24 -23.33
N THR A 705 4.51 -15.77 -22.79
CA THR A 705 4.38 -15.37 -21.40
C THR A 705 3.60 -16.42 -20.63
N ALA A 706 3.77 -16.44 -19.34
CA ALA A 706 2.95 -17.20 -18.40
C ALA A 706 2.16 -16.23 -17.54
N PHE A 707 0.99 -16.63 -17.07
CA PHE A 707 0.20 -15.86 -16.14
C PHE A 707 -0.39 -16.75 -15.04
N ASP A 708 -0.61 -16.15 -13.89
CA ASP A 708 -1.30 -16.76 -12.75
C ASP A 708 -2.81 -16.53 -12.83
N PHE A 709 -3.56 -17.07 -11.90
CA PHE A 709 -5.00 -16.83 -11.81
C PHE A 709 -5.34 -15.55 -10.99
N GLY A 710 -4.35 -14.77 -10.59
CA GLY A 710 -4.54 -13.64 -9.71
C GLY A 710 -5.05 -14.06 -8.32
N ASN A 711 -5.85 -13.22 -7.71
CA ASN A 711 -6.56 -13.55 -6.48
C ASN A 711 -8.01 -13.03 -6.54
N PRO A 712 -8.98 -13.85 -6.93
CA PRO A 712 -10.36 -13.43 -7.06
C PRO A 712 -11.01 -12.95 -5.75
N GLU A 713 -10.52 -13.41 -4.59
CA GLU A 713 -11.01 -12.94 -3.29
C GLU A 713 -10.62 -11.49 -3.03
N ASN A 714 -9.50 -11.08 -3.59
CA ASN A 714 -8.90 -9.76 -3.42
C ASN A 714 -8.97 -8.93 -4.71
N GLU A 715 -9.78 -9.38 -5.69
CA GLU A 715 -9.93 -8.71 -6.99
C GLU A 715 -8.63 -8.52 -7.79
N LEU A 716 -7.59 -9.28 -7.43
CA LEU A 716 -6.33 -9.27 -8.17
C LEU A 716 -6.51 -9.90 -9.55
N GLU A 717 -6.25 -9.10 -10.57
CA GLU A 717 -6.13 -9.61 -11.94
C GLU A 717 -4.89 -10.51 -12.08
N PRO A 718 -4.92 -11.46 -13.04
CA PRO A 718 -3.75 -12.27 -13.36
C PRO A 718 -2.51 -11.44 -13.65
N LEU A 719 -1.41 -11.79 -12.99
CA LEU A 719 -0.10 -11.22 -13.29
C LEU A 719 0.55 -12.00 -14.45
N GLU A 720 1.21 -11.30 -15.35
CA GLU A 720 1.80 -11.87 -16.56
C GLU A 720 3.29 -11.49 -16.67
N THR A 721 4.14 -12.50 -16.99
CA THR A 721 5.59 -12.29 -17.20
C THR A 721 5.95 -11.53 -18.44
#